data_7ad3ed55ce5e48b10d447abd64535da8
#
_entry.id   7ad3ed55ce5e48b10d447abd64535da8
#
_cell.length_a   1.000
_cell.length_b   1.000
_cell.length_c   1.000
_cell.angle_alpha   90.00
_cell.angle_beta   90.00
_cell.angle_gamma   90.00
#
_symmetry.space_group_name_H-M   'P 1'
#
loop_
_entity.id
_entity.type
_entity.pdbx_description
1 polymer ?
#
loop_
_entity_poly.entity_id
_entity_poly.type
_entity_poly.pdbx_seq_one_letter_code
_entity_poly.pdbx_strand_id
1 'polypeptide(L)'
;MSVRLSHLRITASAGTGKTFRLTDRIVELLLLGVEPRKILALTFTRKAAGEFLRKLMEKLASGAEKEGEAGKFFERRMNSAKESGLEELARHYAAKVRRPEAEQQMEFRKALRKVTDDLDRLEMGTLDSFLFRMVRGFAPELGLNREVRVLDEAAEEREESEVLGDLAAMLGSDAKVREQLQRDLIGGEKGLAPADPLRAEVRELQEAERIWYEEPGAVWGGEREIFPKGQPEAGKVQEPAWTELPAGWEDFSDSVLEMANAGPGTELSGKARKLLENIVGLEAGRAEFVFNRKSGVLSGDPARYAGSVARGYVQRLVAWRLGRTRRLGEYAQRLAQVRKVRRSRAGMLRFADLPQIAQDEVVQVPGLAYRLDGWFDHWLLDEFQDTSRSQWAALEPLVEEIWQDSEGRRTIFYVGDVKQAIYGWRGGDAGLFTDIAKGYEGRLKDEQLGRSYRSGEKVLKAVRHVFQPEALQIAELDRKVVAGWKQGWTGHVSDETNERKGHVEIRSAEGEDIWKTVAELVKEARVLEKGGTVGVLTRTNDFAYEGAEVLSQEGLRVTVEGKRSVVTEGPLGPACLLAGRLAVDPSDRLAAGGLRAGMLAKSVAEGIEPFAFRSLADFGSGGAEGMVRGWLSSADISGDTFLEDLAEAVVRAGRAFDRSGGRSVREFHRFFAEYQDPGATLRGAIQLMTIHKAKGLEFDLTIVVLERGSGRSLRLDSTKGPHLRSGETPAGRWVMELPSQEVCDAVPELAAEMDRVRQEAVLANLCLHYVAMTRARQALVLVLPPVKDAKGRGKKKSEEESDGEA
;
A
#
# COMPACT_ATOMS: atom_id res chain seq x y z
N MET A 1 30.98 -9.81 -32.43
CA MET A 1 29.60 -10.02 -32.95
C MET A 1 28.62 -9.68 -31.85
N SER A 2 27.88 -8.62 -31.96
CA SER A 2 26.84 -8.28 -30.98
C SER A 2 25.57 -9.11 -31.29
N VAL A 3 25.32 -10.11 -30.49
CA VAL A 3 24.09 -10.89 -30.60
C VAL A 3 22.91 -9.98 -30.25
N ARG A 4 21.93 -9.91 -31.15
CA ARG A 4 20.72 -9.07 -30.96
C ARG A 4 19.81 -9.64 -29.87
N LEU A 5 19.42 -8.81 -28.92
CA LEU A 5 18.45 -9.15 -27.88
C LEU A 5 17.16 -8.33 -28.05
N SER A 6 16.01 -8.92 -27.67
CA SER A 6 14.72 -8.23 -27.73
C SER A 6 14.42 -7.44 -26.47
N HIS A 7 13.67 -6.35 -26.60
CA HIS A 7 12.90 -5.80 -25.50
C HIS A 7 11.83 -6.82 -25.09
N LEU A 8 11.59 -6.97 -23.78
CA LEU A 8 10.75 -8.04 -23.28
C LEU A 8 9.81 -7.55 -22.16
N ARG A 9 8.53 -7.81 -22.33
CA ARG A 9 7.53 -7.72 -21.27
C ARG A 9 7.13 -9.11 -20.82
N ILE A 10 7.08 -9.35 -19.52
CA ILE A 10 6.61 -10.61 -18.96
C ILE A 10 5.38 -10.36 -18.10
N THR A 11 4.24 -10.88 -18.54
CA THR A 11 3.04 -10.98 -17.71
C THR A 11 3.07 -12.30 -16.96
N ALA A 12 3.12 -12.24 -15.64
CA ALA A 12 3.32 -13.39 -14.80
C ALA A 12 2.21 -13.55 -13.77
N SER A 13 1.91 -14.78 -13.35
CA SER A 13 1.09 -15.07 -12.17
C SER A 13 1.96 -15.27 -10.93
N ALA A 14 1.34 -15.40 -9.74
CA ALA A 14 2.07 -15.62 -8.50
C ALA A 14 2.85 -16.95 -8.52
N GLY A 15 4.12 -16.92 -8.10
CA GLY A 15 4.96 -18.13 -8.00
C GLY A 15 5.43 -18.71 -9.33
N THR A 16 5.25 -18.02 -10.45
CA THR A 16 5.63 -18.51 -11.80
C THR A 16 7.10 -18.24 -12.15
N GLY A 17 7.90 -17.78 -11.21
CA GLY A 17 9.34 -17.61 -11.41
C GLY A 17 9.75 -16.26 -12.01
N LYS A 18 9.03 -15.16 -11.75
CA LYS A 18 9.41 -13.80 -12.16
C LYS A 18 10.88 -13.50 -11.88
N THR A 19 11.29 -13.61 -10.64
CA THR A 19 12.66 -13.35 -10.19
C THR A 19 13.68 -14.30 -10.86
N PHE A 20 13.29 -15.54 -11.13
CA PHE A 20 14.12 -16.51 -11.85
C PHE A 20 14.39 -16.04 -13.28
N ARG A 21 13.33 -15.60 -14.01
CA ARG A 21 13.44 -15.12 -15.38
C ARG A 21 14.31 -13.85 -15.48
N LEU A 22 14.13 -12.95 -14.52
CA LEU A 22 14.91 -11.71 -14.45
C LEU A 22 16.39 -12.02 -14.13
N THR A 23 16.65 -12.91 -13.16
CA THR A 23 18.04 -13.37 -12.87
C THR A 23 18.66 -14.09 -14.07
N ASP A 24 17.89 -14.94 -14.78
CA ASP A 24 18.34 -15.56 -16.03
C ASP A 24 18.76 -14.54 -17.09
N ARG A 25 18.00 -13.44 -17.21
CA ARG A 25 18.32 -12.37 -18.14
C ARG A 25 19.64 -11.68 -17.79
N ILE A 26 19.91 -11.44 -16.51
CA ILE A 26 21.18 -10.84 -16.06
C ILE A 26 22.34 -11.79 -16.35
N VAL A 27 22.20 -13.09 -16.00
CA VAL A 27 23.23 -14.09 -16.30
C VAL A 27 23.49 -14.17 -17.81
N GLU A 28 22.43 -14.14 -18.63
CA GLU A 28 22.54 -14.10 -20.09
C GLU A 28 23.38 -12.91 -20.57
N LEU A 29 23.08 -11.70 -20.10
CA LEU A 29 23.81 -10.48 -20.44
C LEU A 29 25.29 -10.57 -20.06
N LEU A 30 25.59 -11.06 -18.86
CA LEU A 30 26.97 -11.24 -18.39
C LEU A 30 27.76 -12.27 -19.24
N LEU A 31 27.13 -13.39 -19.62
CA LEU A 31 27.71 -14.42 -20.47
C LEU A 31 27.86 -13.99 -21.94
N LEU A 32 27.08 -13.01 -22.39
CA LEU A 32 27.27 -12.34 -23.68
C LEU A 32 28.35 -11.25 -23.63
N GLY A 33 28.98 -11.05 -22.47
CA GLY A 33 30.10 -10.12 -22.30
C GLY A 33 29.72 -8.71 -21.84
N VAL A 34 28.46 -8.46 -21.56
CA VAL A 34 28.00 -7.15 -21.01
C VAL A 34 28.69 -6.87 -19.68
N GLU A 35 29.15 -5.66 -19.48
CA GLU A 35 29.77 -5.24 -18.23
C GLU A 35 28.69 -5.07 -17.13
N PRO A 36 28.95 -5.52 -15.87
CA PRO A 36 27.99 -5.38 -14.76
C PRO A 36 27.46 -3.96 -14.60
N ARG A 37 28.32 -2.95 -14.75
CA ARG A 37 27.96 -1.53 -14.65
C ARG A 37 26.99 -1.02 -15.73
N LYS A 38 26.79 -1.80 -16.82
CA LYS A 38 25.86 -1.49 -17.90
C LYS A 38 24.47 -2.07 -17.67
N ILE A 39 24.29 -2.79 -16.58
CA ILE A 39 23.04 -3.45 -16.22
C ILE A 39 22.41 -2.71 -15.03
N LEU A 40 21.20 -2.22 -15.21
CA LEU A 40 20.35 -1.64 -14.16
C LEU A 40 19.22 -2.61 -13.85
N ALA A 41 19.11 -3.04 -12.59
CA ALA A 41 18.02 -3.92 -12.13
C ALA A 41 17.29 -3.27 -10.95
N LEU A 42 16.04 -2.88 -11.17
CA LEU A 42 15.22 -2.19 -10.18
C LEU A 42 14.01 -3.02 -9.75
N THR A 43 13.71 -2.99 -8.45
CA THR A 43 12.55 -3.63 -7.85
C THR A 43 11.84 -2.66 -6.91
N PHE A 44 10.69 -3.06 -6.37
CA PHE A 44 9.91 -2.21 -5.49
C PHE A 44 10.39 -2.20 -4.03
N THR A 45 10.98 -3.30 -3.51
CA THR A 45 11.38 -3.39 -2.10
C THR A 45 12.86 -3.71 -1.91
N ARG A 46 13.48 -3.17 -0.83
CA ARG A 46 14.88 -3.47 -0.46
C ARG A 46 15.12 -4.96 -0.22
N LYS A 47 14.12 -5.67 0.35
CA LYS A 47 14.21 -7.12 0.59
C LYS A 47 14.30 -7.89 -0.74
N ALA A 48 13.49 -7.51 -1.73
CA ALA A 48 13.53 -8.09 -3.06
C ALA A 48 14.87 -7.82 -3.76
N ALA A 49 15.43 -6.63 -3.64
CA ALA A 49 16.73 -6.29 -4.22
C ALA A 49 17.86 -7.16 -3.63
N GLY A 50 17.89 -7.35 -2.30
CA GLY A 50 18.86 -8.23 -1.63
C GLY A 50 18.71 -9.70 -2.03
N GLU A 51 17.48 -10.20 -2.13
CA GLU A 51 17.19 -11.56 -2.61
C GLU A 51 17.65 -11.76 -4.06
N PHE A 52 17.51 -10.73 -4.86
CA PHE A 52 17.90 -10.69 -6.25
C PHE A 52 19.41 -10.91 -6.43
N LEU A 53 20.22 -10.10 -5.71
CA LEU A 53 21.67 -10.22 -5.73
C LEU A 53 22.13 -11.61 -5.26
N ARG A 54 21.54 -12.10 -4.17
CA ARG A 54 21.83 -13.44 -3.64
C ARG A 54 21.56 -14.53 -4.70
N LYS A 55 20.38 -14.50 -5.34
CA LYS A 55 20.03 -15.48 -6.41
C LYS A 55 20.92 -15.38 -7.62
N LEU A 56 21.37 -14.17 -8.00
CA LEU A 56 22.32 -13.97 -9.08
C LEU A 56 23.67 -14.67 -8.76
N MET A 57 24.21 -14.39 -7.56
CA MET A 57 25.48 -14.97 -7.12
C MET A 57 25.40 -16.50 -7.01
N GLU A 58 24.32 -17.04 -6.42
CA GLU A 58 24.08 -18.49 -6.32
C GLU A 58 24.01 -19.15 -7.70
N LYS A 59 23.37 -18.51 -8.67
CA LYS A 59 23.22 -19.04 -10.02
C LYS A 59 24.54 -19.06 -10.78
N LEU A 60 25.32 -17.97 -10.67
CA LEU A 60 26.64 -17.90 -11.27
C LEU A 60 27.60 -18.92 -10.62
N ALA A 61 27.60 -19.07 -9.30
CA ALA A 61 28.38 -20.04 -8.57
C ALA A 61 27.96 -21.48 -8.94
N SER A 62 26.67 -21.77 -9.02
CA SER A 62 26.18 -23.09 -9.42
C SER A 62 26.62 -23.46 -10.83
N GLY A 63 26.52 -22.56 -11.79
CA GLY A 63 27.01 -22.80 -13.16
C GLY A 63 28.54 -22.89 -13.26
N ALA A 64 29.26 -22.29 -12.30
CA ALA A 64 30.74 -22.36 -12.25
C ALA A 64 31.28 -23.64 -11.64
N GLU A 65 30.53 -24.32 -10.76
CA GLU A 65 31.01 -25.44 -9.93
C GLU A 65 30.25 -26.74 -10.13
N LYS A 66 28.93 -26.69 -10.31
CA LYS A 66 28.08 -27.89 -10.34
C LYS A 66 28.03 -28.49 -11.72
N GLU A 67 28.20 -29.84 -11.78
CA GLU A 67 28.13 -30.63 -12.99
C GLU A 67 26.79 -30.45 -13.72
N GLY A 68 26.88 -30.21 -15.02
CA GLY A 68 25.72 -30.09 -15.92
C GLY A 68 24.93 -28.78 -15.81
N GLU A 69 25.10 -27.95 -14.79
CA GLU A 69 24.30 -26.74 -14.61
C GLU A 69 24.53 -25.65 -15.65
N ALA A 70 25.78 -25.45 -16.07
CA ALA A 70 26.10 -24.54 -17.16
C ALA A 70 25.50 -25.00 -18.50
N GLY A 71 25.60 -26.30 -18.80
CA GLY A 71 24.98 -26.91 -19.98
C GLY A 71 23.47 -26.74 -20.02
N LYS A 72 22.77 -27.05 -18.92
CA LYS A 72 21.32 -26.83 -18.76
C LYS A 72 20.90 -25.36 -18.98
N PHE A 73 21.73 -24.42 -18.52
CA PHE A 73 21.46 -23.01 -18.76
C PHE A 73 21.52 -22.68 -20.25
N PHE A 74 22.60 -23.08 -20.95
CA PHE A 74 22.77 -22.82 -22.38
C PHE A 74 21.66 -23.51 -23.21
N GLU A 75 21.30 -24.76 -22.87
CA GLU A 75 20.19 -25.47 -23.54
C GLU A 75 18.84 -24.72 -23.38
N ARG A 76 18.50 -24.29 -22.16
CA ARG A 76 17.28 -23.48 -21.93
C ARG A 76 17.29 -22.21 -22.76
N ARG A 77 18.43 -21.50 -22.80
CA ARG A 77 18.54 -20.24 -23.56
C ARG A 77 18.48 -20.48 -25.06
N MET A 78 19.07 -21.57 -25.54
CA MET A 78 18.96 -21.99 -26.94
C MET A 78 17.51 -22.25 -27.35
N ASN A 79 16.79 -23.03 -26.54
CA ASN A 79 15.38 -23.35 -26.80
C ASN A 79 14.50 -22.10 -26.78
N SER A 80 14.67 -21.25 -25.76
CA SER A 80 13.96 -19.97 -25.66
C SER A 80 14.25 -19.04 -26.86
N ALA A 81 15.48 -19.00 -27.34
CA ALA A 81 15.85 -18.23 -28.52
C ALA A 81 15.19 -18.77 -29.80
N LYS A 82 15.12 -20.11 -29.98
CA LYS A 82 14.40 -20.74 -31.09
C LYS A 82 12.91 -20.43 -31.09
N GLU A 83 12.25 -20.63 -29.97
CA GLU A 83 10.82 -20.29 -29.78
C GLU A 83 10.55 -18.82 -30.06
N SER A 84 11.55 -18.00 -29.82
CA SER A 84 11.50 -16.55 -30.01
C SER A 84 11.82 -16.08 -31.41
N GLY A 85 12.19 -16.98 -32.35
CA GLY A 85 12.62 -16.63 -33.69
C GLY A 85 13.98 -15.92 -33.75
N LEU A 86 14.76 -15.96 -32.66
CA LEU A 86 16.09 -15.33 -32.58
C LEU A 86 17.16 -16.34 -33.02
N GLU A 87 17.17 -16.65 -34.32
CA GLU A 87 18.06 -17.73 -34.88
C GLU A 87 19.52 -17.52 -34.63
N GLU A 88 20.01 -16.30 -34.67
CA GLU A 88 21.43 -16.00 -34.43
C GLU A 88 21.82 -16.30 -32.98
N LEU A 89 20.96 -15.88 -32.02
CA LEU A 89 21.11 -16.17 -30.59
C LEU A 89 21.01 -17.68 -30.32
N ALA A 90 20.07 -18.37 -30.97
CA ALA A 90 19.94 -19.83 -30.88
C ALA A 90 21.19 -20.55 -31.38
N ARG A 91 21.78 -20.12 -32.51
CA ARG A 91 23.05 -20.65 -33.03
C ARG A 91 24.20 -20.37 -32.09
N HIS A 92 24.26 -19.18 -31.48
CA HIS A 92 25.27 -18.84 -30.48
C HIS A 92 25.24 -19.81 -29.30
N TYR A 93 24.06 -20.06 -28.73
CA TYR A 93 23.93 -21.01 -27.60
C TYR A 93 24.12 -22.46 -28.02
N ALA A 94 23.70 -22.86 -29.20
CA ALA A 94 23.96 -24.20 -29.72
C ALA A 94 25.48 -24.50 -29.83
N ALA A 95 26.26 -23.50 -30.18
CA ALA A 95 27.72 -23.62 -30.18
C ALA A 95 28.28 -23.76 -28.76
N LYS A 96 27.69 -23.09 -27.76
CA LYS A 96 28.10 -23.20 -26.35
C LYS A 96 27.73 -24.55 -25.73
N VAL A 97 26.55 -25.08 -26.03
CA VAL A 97 26.10 -26.42 -25.58
C VAL A 97 27.06 -27.52 -26.03
N ARG A 98 27.63 -27.37 -27.20
CA ARG A 98 28.57 -28.37 -27.77
C ARG A 98 30.00 -28.32 -27.19
N ARG A 99 30.32 -27.29 -26.37
CA ARG A 99 31.64 -27.18 -25.76
C ARG A 99 31.80 -28.15 -24.60
N PRO A 100 33.05 -28.54 -24.27
CA PRO A 100 33.32 -29.30 -23.05
C PRO A 100 32.77 -28.60 -21.80
N GLU A 101 32.31 -29.33 -20.84
CA GLU A 101 31.73 -28.78 -19.60
C GLU A 101 32.69 -27.83 -18.86
N ALA A 102 33.97 -28.17 -18.83
CA ALA A 102 35.00 -27.31 -18.21
C ALA A 102 35.08 -25.92 -18.87
N GLU A 103 34.83 -25.81 -20.16
CA GLU A 103 34.76 -24.52 -20.86
C GLU A 103 33.48 -23.77 -20.53
N GLN A 104 32.36 -24.49 -20.46
CA GLN A 104 31.08 -23.90 -20.06
C GLN A 104 31.13 -23.34 -18.64
N GLN A 105 31.66 -24.11 -17.69
CA GLN A 105 31.90 -23.68 -16.32
C GLN A 105 32.88 -22.49 -16.24
N MET A 106 33.91 -22.46 -17.08
CA MET A 106 34.87 -21.37 -17.13
C MET A 106 34.22 -20.04 -17.52
N GLU A 107 33.19 -20.04 -18.40
CA GLU A 107 32.44 -18.83 -18.74
C GLU A 107 31.70 -18.30 -17.52
N PHE A 108 31.07 -19.18 -16.75
CA PHE A 108 30.38 -18.79 -15.51
C PHE A 108 31.36 -18.27 -14.43
N ARG A 109 32.54 -18.90 -14.30
CA ARG A 109 33.57 -18.41 -13.38
C ARG A 109 34.05 -17.01 -13.76
N LYS A 110 34.26 -16.75 -15.07
CA LYS A 110 34.61 -15.41 -15.57
C LYS A 110 33.53 -14.39 -15.27
N ALA A 111 32.25 -14.74 -15.49
CA ALA A 111 31.12 -13.87 -15.19
C ALA A 111 31.00 -13.61 -13.69
N LEU A 112 31.14 -14.66 -12.86
CA LEU A 112 31.11 -14.52 -11.40
C LEU A 112 32.21 -13.58 -10.90
N ARG A 113 33.42 -13.80 -11.35
CA ARG A 113 34.59 -12.96 -11.01
C ARG A 113 34.34 -11.50 -11.40
N LYS A 114 33.86 -11.28 -12.63
CA LYS A 114 33.55 -9.93 -13.13
C LYS A 114 32.52 -9.21 -12.29
N VAL A 115 31.48 -9.94 -11.86
CA VAL A 115 30.42 -9.37 -10.94
C VAL A 115 31.01 -9.08 -9.57
N THR A 116 31.90 -9.97 -9.05
CA THR A 116 32.50 -9.77 -7.73
C THR A 116 33.48 -8.59 -7.73
N ASP A 117 34.25 -8.43 -8.80
CA ASP A 117 35.24 -7.35 -8.98
C ASP A 117 34.55 -5.99 -9.16
N ASP A 118 33.37 -5.95 -9.78
CA ASP A 118 32.56 -4.75 -10.03
C ASP A 118 31.28 -4.65 -9.12
N LEU A 119 31.27 -5.32 -7.98
CA LEU A 119 30.06 -5.42 -7.13
C LEU A 119 29.53 -4.06 -6.65
N ASP A 120 30.42 -3.12 -6.39
CA ASP A 120 30.14 -1.74 -6.02
C ASP A 120 29.53 -0.90 -7.15
N ARG A 121 29.69 -1.37 -8.40
CA ARG A 121 29.19 -0.71 -9.62
C ARG A 121 27.98 -1.39 -10.23
N LEU A 122 27.59 -2.53 -9.69
CA LEU A 122 26.39 -3.25 -10.12
C LEU A 122 25.15 -2.53 -9.56
N GLU A 123 24.37 -1.93 -10.42
CA GLU A 123 23.20 -1.15 -10.05
C GLU A 123 21.97 -2.04 -9.85
N MET A 124 21.87 -2.61 -8.66
CA MET A 124 20.72 -3.39 -8.22
C MET A 124 20.12 -2.79 -6.97
N GLY A 125 18.86 -2.36 -7.04
CA GLY A 125 18.25 -1.66 -5.93
C GLY A 125 16.75 -1.46 -6.07
N THR A 126 16.22 -0.57 -5.23
CA THR A 126 14.84 -0.13 -5.38
C THR A 126 14.77 1.07 -6.34
N LEU A 127 13.60 1.22 -6.99
CA LEU A 127 13.33 2.37 -7.86
C LEU A 127 13.58 3.69 -7.11
N ASP A 128 13.08 3.82 -5.88
CA ASP A 128 13.28 5.01 -5.07
C ASP A 128 14.76 5.27 -4.74
N SER A 129 15.56 4.21 -4.53
CA SER A 129 17.01 4.37 -4.30
C SER A 129 17.74 4.85 -5.55
N PHE A 130 17.27 4.46 -6.72
CA PHE A 130 17.80 4.96 -7.99
C PHE A 130 17.44 6.44 -8.21
N LEU A 131 16.17 6.81 -8.01
CA LEU A 131 15.73 8.21 -8.09
C LEU A 131 16.49 9.09 -7.08
N PHE A 132 16.70 8.59 -5.86
CA PHE A 132 17.50 9.31 -4.86
C PHE A 132 18.94 9.55 -5.33
N ARG A 133 19.60 8.55 -5.93
CA ARG A 133 20.95 8.74 -6.48
C ARG A 133 20.96 9.75 -7.62
N MET A 134 19.93 9.75 -8.48
CA MET A 134 19.78 10.76 -9.52
C MET A 134 19.72 12.16 -8.89
N VAL A 135 18.78 12.38 -7.97
CA VAL A 135 18.60 13.68 -7.30
C VAL A 135 19.89 14.11 -6.59
N ARG A 136 20.54 13.20 -5.88
CA ARG A 136 21.81 13.47 -5.17
C ARG A 136 22.95 13.81 -6.14
N GLY A 137 23.02 13.10 -7.29
CA GLY A 137 24.05 13.33 -8.31
C GLY A 137 23.95 14.70 -8.98
N PHE A 138 22.79 15.31 -8.96
CA PHE A 138 22.49 16.62 -9.54
C PHE A 138 22.13 17.68 -8.48
N ALA A 139 22.38 17.40 -7.22
CA ALA A 139 22.01 18.29 -6.12
C ALA A 139 22.47 19.75 -6.29
N PRO A 140 23.70 20.04 -6.78
CA PRO A 140 24.13 21.42 -7.01
C PRO A 140 23.30 22.14 -8.09
N GLU A 141 22.99 21.47 -9.19
CA GLU A 141 22.18 22.01 -10.29
C GLU A 141 20.74 22.29 -9.86
N LEU A 142 20.24 21.48 -8.90
CA LEU A 142 18.92 21.62 -8.31
C LEU A 142 18.87 22.67 -7.19
N GLY A 143 19.99 23.33 -6.90
CA GLY A 143 20.09 24.28 -5.78
C GLY A 143 19.90 23.63 -4.41
N LEU A 144 20.16 22.33 -4.30
CA LEU A 144 20.10 21.59 -3.05
C LEU A 144 21.46 21.64 -2.33
N ASN A 145 21.42 21.50 -1.00
CA ASN A 145 22.64 21.33 -0.21
C ASN A 145 23.38 20.05 -0.67
N ARG A 146 24.71 20.05 -0.63
CA ARG A 146 25.51 18.87 -1.00
C ARG A 146 25.25 17.64 -0.14
N GLU A 147 24.78 17.82 1.09
CA GLU A 147 24.40 16.72 1.99
C GLU A 147 22.91 16.38 1.87
N VAL A 148 22.49 15.93 0.69
CA VAL A 148 21.12 15.48 0.49
C VAL A 148 20.88 14.18 1.27
N ARG A 149 19.83 14.15 2.09
CA ARG A 149 19.39 13.00 2.88
C ARG A 149 17.89 12.79 2.71
N VAL A 150 17.49 11.53 2.70
CA VAL A 150 16.06 11.17 2.78
C VAL A 150 15.69 11.07 4.25
N LEU A 151 14.56 11.69 4.58
CA LEU A 151 13.99 11.66 5.93
C LEU A 151 13.57 10.23 6.28
N ASP A 152 13.86 9.82 7.50
CA ASP A 152 13.15 8.67 8.10
C ASP A 152 11.76 9.12 8.56
N GLU A 153 10.92 8.17 8.94
CA GLU A 153 9.52 8.44 9.28
C GLU A 153 9.35 9.42 10.44
N ALA A 154 10.17 9.32 11.48
CA ALA A 154 10.11 10.22 12.62
C ALA A 154 10.59 11.63 12.26
N ALA A 155 11.59 11.73 11.38
CA ALA A 155 12.04 13.02 10.84
C ALA A 155 11.02 13.61 9.86
N GLU A 156 10.32 12.77 9.09
CA GLU A 156 9.25 13.18 8.18
C GLU A 156 8.04 13.74 8.95
N GLU A 157 7.62 13.10 10.05
CA GLU A 157 6.55 13.62 10.91
C GLU A 157 6.89 14.99 11.54
N ARG A 158 8.15 15.18 11.97
CA ARG A 158 8.61 16.47 12.48
C ARG A 158 8.66 17.55 11.39
N GLU A 159 9.23 17.20 10.23
CA GLU A 159 9.28 18.10 9.08
C GLU A 159 7.86 18.49 8.64
N GLU A 160 6.92 17.57 8.65
CA GLU A 160 5.52 17.82 8.33
C GLU A 160 4.91 18.87 9.27
N SER A 161 5.12 18.72 10.57
CA SER A 161 4.65 19.68 11.57
C SER A 161 5.24 21.07 11.37
N GLU A 162 6.53 21.16 11.01
CA GLU A 162 7.20 22.42 10.72
C GLU A 162 6.72 23.05 9.40
N VAL A 163 6.51 22.22 8.36
CA VAL A 163 5.96 22.67 7.07
C VAL A 163 4.55 23.24 7.24
N LEU A 164 3.71 22.59 8.05
CA LEU A 164 2.37 23.10 8.37
C LEU A 164 2.44 24.40 9.17
N GLY A 165 3.41 24.52 10.08
CA GLY A 165 3.67 25.77 10.79
C GLY A 165 4.08 26.91 9.85
N ASP A 166 4.97 26.65 8.90
CA ASP A 166 5.39 27.62 7.89
C ASP A 166 4.25 27.97 6.92
N LEU A 167 3.44 26.98 6.52
CA LEU A 167 2.23 27.22 5.73
C LEU A 167 1.25 28.11 6.49
N ALA A 168 0.99 27.80 7.76
CA ALA A 168 0.15 28.61 8.62
C ALA A 168 0.69 30.05 8.79
N ALA A 169 1.99 30.21 8.94
CA ALA A 169 2.62 31.52 8.99
C ALA A 169 2.50 32.29 7.66
N MET A 170 2.66 31.59 6.52
CA MET A 170 2.50 32.17 5.18
C MET A 170 1.05 32.62 4.91
N LEU A 171 0.08 31.85 5.37
CA LEU A 171 -1.35 32.17 5.30
C LEU A 171 -1.77 33.18 6.39
N GLY A 172 -0.97 33.34 7.40
CA GLY A 172 -1.35 33.75 8.74
C GLY A 172 -1.30 35.21 9.09
N SER A 173 -1.12 36.12 8.15
CA SER A 173 -1.43 37.55 8.42
C SER A 173 -2.94 37.85 8.42
N ASP A 174 -3.77 36.93 7.84
CA ASP A 174 -5.22 37.11 7.76
C ASP A 174 -5.95 36.06 8.63
N ALA A 175 -6.59 36.53 9.71
CA ALA A 175 -7.37 35.67 10.61
C ALA A 175 -8.53 34.94 9.88
N LYS A 176 -9.11 35.59 8.86
CA LYS A 176 -10.20 34.99 8.06
C LYS A 176 -9.72 33.81 7.23
N VAL A 177 -8.51 33.90 6.67
CA VAL A 177 -7.91 32.79 5.89
C VAL A 177 -7.61 31.60 6.78
N ARG A 178 -7.11 31.82 8.00
CA ARG A 178 -6.89 30.74 8.98
C ARG A 178 -8.18 30.06 9.40
N GLU A 179 -9.20 30.85 9.72
CA GLU A 179 -10.50 30.32 10.09
C GLU A 179 -11.17 29.57 8.92
N GLN A 180 -10.94 30.04 7.68
CA GLN A 180 -11.43 29.36 6.49
C GLN A 180 -10.67 28.04 6.27
N LEU A 181 -9.35 28.01 6.43
CA LEU A 181 -8.55 26.79 6.35
C LEU A 181 -9.02 25.77 7.38
N GLN A 182 -9.22 26.19 8.63
CA GLN A 182 -9.77 25.30 9.66
C GLN A 182 -11.14 24.75 9.28
N ARG A 183 -12.04 25.58 8.75
CA ARG A 183 -13.36 25.14 8.30
C ARG A 183 -13.29 24.17 7.12
N ASP A 184 -12.37 24.41 6.19
CA ASP A 184 -12.20 23.57 5.00
C ASP A 184 -11.60 22.19 5.35
N LEU A 185 -10.70 22.13 6.33
CA LEU A 185 -10.06 20.90 6.78
C LEU A 185 -10.93 20.10 7.78
N ILE A 186 -11.54 20.79 8.77
CA ILE A 186 -12.35 20.15 9.84
C ILE A 186 -13.82 19.98 9.42
N GLY A 187 -14.31 20.81 8.50
CA GLY A 187 -15.71 20.91 8.11
C GLY A 187 -16.20 19.85 7.13
N GLY A 188 -15.47 18.74 6.95
CA GLY A 188 -15.97 17.55 6.27
C GLY A 188 -17.21 17.01 6.98
N GLU A 189 -18.11 16.35 6.23
CA GLU A 189 -19.33 15.73 6.75
C GLU A 189 -19.06 15.08 8.11
N LYS A 190 -19.70 15.56 9.17
CA LYS A 190 -19.60 15.01 10.53
C LYS A 190 -20.22 13.61 10.57
N GLY A 191 -19.55 12.66 9.99
CA GLY A 191 -19.98 11.26 9.97
C GLY A 191 -19.16 10.34 10.87
N LEU A 192 -17.99 10.74 11.32
CA LEU A 192 -17.12 10.11 12.31
C LEU A 192 -15.99 11.10 12.53
N ALA A 193 -16.01 11.83 13.62
CA ALA A 193 -14.83 12.58 14.03
C ALA A 193 -13.68 11.57 14.08
N PRO A 194 -12.61 11.72 13.28
CA PRO A 194 -11.46 10.82 13.37
C PRO A 194 -10.92 10.90 14.80
N ALA A 195 -10.40 9.80 15.30
CA ALA A 195 -9.78 9.75 16.63
C ALA A 195 -8.66 10.79 16.78
N ASP A 196 -8.14 11.28 15.67
CA ASP A 196 -7.18 12.37 15.57
C ASP A 196 -7.51 13.27 14.35
N PRO A 197 -8.25 14.38 14.56
CA PRO A 197 -8.62 15.31 13.50
C PRO A 197 -7.40 15.88 12.76
N LEU A 198 -6.34 16.25 13.47
CA LEU A 198 -5.13 16.82 12.86
C LEU A 198 -4.45 15.87 11.88
N ARG A 199 -4.39 14.58 12.18
CA ARG A 199 -3.82 13.59 11.26
C ARG A 199 -4.68 13.38 10.01
N ALA A 200 -6.01 13.54 10.12
CA ALA A 200 -6.89 13.46 8.95
C ALA A 200 -6.66 14.65 8.02
N GLU A 201 -6.52 15.85 8.58
CA GLU A 201 -6.25 17.09 7.86
C GLU A 201 -4.91 17.03 7.13
N VAL A 202 -3.85 16.59 7.81
CA VAL A 202 -2.53 16.41 7.21
C VAL A 202 -2.59 15.46 6.01
N ARG A 203 -3.30 14.33 6.12
CA ARG A 203 -3.44 13.38 5.01
C ARG A 203 -4.17 13.97 3.81
N GLU A 204 -5.19 14.77 4.04
CA GLU A 204 -5.93 15.43 2.96
C GLU A 204 -5.05 16.43 2.21
N LEU A 205 -4.26 17.23 2.93
CA LEU A 205 -3.31 18.14 2.32
C LEU A 205 -2.19 17.41 1.57
N GLN A 206 -1.70 16.30 2.10
CA GLN A 206 -0.69 15.46 1.42
C GLN A 206 -1.26 14.84 0.14
N GLU A 207 -2.51 14.37 0.17
CA GLU A 207 -3.20 13.85 -1.00
C GLU A 207 -3.42 14.95 -2.05
N ALA A 208 -3.82 16.14 -1.63
CA ALA A 208 -3.96 17.29 -2.51
C ALA A 208 -2.60 17.70 -3.13
N GLU A 209 -1.53 17.73 -2.32
CA GLU A 209 -0.18 18.01 -2.82
C GLU A 209 0.26 16.95 -3.85
N ARG A 210 0.03 15.67 -3.59
CA ARG A 210 0.33 14.58 -4.52
C ARG A 210 -0.38 14.77 -5.86
N ILE A 211 -1.69 15.01 -5.84
CA ILE A 211 -2.47 15.23 -7.06
C ILE A 211 -2.06 16.51 -7.77
N TRP A 212 -1.67 17.57 -7.04
CA TRP A 212 -1.14 18.78 -7.63
C TRP A 212 0.07 18.51 -8.53
N TYR A 213 0.95 17.62 -8.10
CA TYR A 213 2.11 17.23 -8.88
C TYR A 213 1.78 16.22 -10.00
N GLU A 214 0.89 15.27 -9.76
CA GLU A 214 0.52 14.23 -10.75
C GLU A 214 -0.33 14.78 -11.90
N GLU A 215 -1.07 15.88 -11.67
CA GLU A 215 -2.00 16.48 -12.60
C GLU A 215 -1.65 17.96 -12.93
N PRO A 216 -0.45 18.20 -13.48
CA PRO A 216 -0.04 19.57 -13.79
C PRO A 216 -1.00 20.19 -14.84
N GLY A 217 -1.49 21.40 -14.52
CA GLY A 217 -2.42 22.13 -15.39
C GLY A 217 -3.89 21.71 -15.29
N ALA A 218 -4.27 20.76 -14.43
CA ALA A 218 -5.66 20.46 -14.15
C ALA A 218 -6.34 21.63 -13.40
N VAL A 219 -7.59 21.90 -13.75
CA VAL A 219 -8.39 22.96 -13.11
C VAL A 219 -9.06 22.38 -11.86
N TRP A 220 -8.68 22.92 -10.71
CA TRP A 220 -9.21 22.50 -9.42
C TRP A 220 -10.58 23.12 -9.16
N GLY A 221 -11.63 22.26 -9.01
CA GLY A 221 -13.00 22.71 -8.82
C GLY A 221 -13.53 23.52 -10.00
N GLY A 222 -13.06 23.25 -11.20
CA GLY A 222 -13.48 23.90 -12.42
C GLY A 222 -14.87 23.43 -12.85
N GLU A 223 -15.88 24.30 -12.76
CA GLU A 223 -17.24 23.95 -13.11
C GLU A 223 -17.41 23.60 -14.59
N ARG A 224 -16.77 24.35 -15.48
CA ARG A 224 -16.86 24.13 -16.95
C ARG A 224 -16.19 22.82 -17.39
N GLU A 225 -15.10 22.48 -16.75
CA GLU A 225 -14.31 21.29 -17.05
C GLU A 225 -15.05 20.04 -16.56
N ILE A 226 -15.73 20.10 -15.40
CA ILE A 226 -16.48 18.97 -14.83
C ILE A 226 -17.86 18.86 -15.45
N PHE A 227 -18.55 19.98 -15.67
CA PHE A 227 -19.91 20.06 -16.20
C PHE A 227 -19.94 20.86 -17.51
N PRO A 228 -19.44 20.33 -18.63
CA PRO A 228 -19.37 21.06 -19.92
C PRO A 228 -20.76 21.42 -20.48
N LYS A 229 -21.81 20.74 -20.03
CA LYS A 229 -23.21 21.04 -20.41
C LYS A 229 -23.96 21.87 -19.34
N GLY A 230 -23.26 22.31 -18.28
CA GLY A 230 -23.85 22.91 -17.10
C GLY A 230 -24.40 21.88 -16.10
N GLN A 231 -24.59 22.33 -14.87
CA GLN A 231 -25.23 21.48 -13.84
C GLN A 231 -26.73 21.35 -14.11
N PRO A 232 -27.35 20.18 -13.80
CA PRO A 232 -28.80 20.04 -13.87
C PRO A 232 -29.48 21.05 -12.92
N GLU A 233 -30.39 21.88 -13.46
CA GLU A 233 -31.06 22.90 -12.66
C GLU A 233 -32.30 22.34 -11.92
N ALA A 234 -32.55 22.88 -10.73
CA ALA A 234 -33.76 22.58 -10.00
C ALA A 234 -34.98 23.26 -10.67
N GLY A 235 -36.00 22.48 -10.99
CA GLY A 235 -37.25 23.02 -11.48
C GLY A 235 -37.93 23.90 -10.41
N LYS A 236 -38.56 25.00 -10.82
CA LYS A 236 -39.41 25.81 -9.91
C LYS A 236 -40.77 25.16 -9.77
N VAL A 237 -41.01 24.50 -8.66
CA VAL A 237 -42.26 23.86 -8.33
C VAL A 237 -42.84 24.51 -7.08
N GLN A 238 -44.16 24.80 -7.09
CA GLN A 238 -44.85 25.39 -5.95
C GLN A 238 -44.99 24.34 -4.85
N GLU A 239 -44.87 24.77 -3.59
CA GLU A 239 -45.06 23.90 -2.44
C GLU A 239 -46.48 23.34 -2.42
N PRO A 240 -46.64 22.00 -2.39
CA PRO A 240 -47.95 21.38 -2.38
C PRO A 240 -48.59 21.38 -0.97
N ALA A 241 -49.87 21.10 -0.89
CA ALA A 241 -50.51 20.75 0.37
C ALA A 241 -50.09 19.33 0.76
N TRP A 242 -49.35 19.19 1.90
CA TRP A 242 -48.82 17.92 2.39
C TRP A 242 -49.91 16.94 2.94
N THR A 243 -51.18 17.23 2.73
CA THR A 243 -52.34 16.40 3.13
C THR A 243 -52.49 15.13 2.28
N GLU A 244 -51.80 15.04 1.17
CA GLU A 244 -51.87 13.91 0.22
C GLU A 244 -50.76 12.86 0.42
N LEU A 245 -50.03 12.92 1.54
CA LEU A 245 -48.95 11.95 1.82
C LEU A 245 -49.53 10.57 2.16
N PRO A 246 -48.85 9.49 1.71
CA PRO A 246 -49.21 8.14 2.08
C PRO A 246 -49.20 7.94 3.61
N ALA A 247 -50.10 7.10 4.11
CA ALA A 247 -50.17 6.81 5.55
C ALA A 247 -48.82 6.26 6.08
N GLY A 248 -48.31 6.83 7.17
CA GLY A 248 -47.02 6.49 7.79
C GLY A 248 -45.81 7.25 7.22
N TRP A 249 -46.09 8.33 6.48
CA TRP A 249 -45.07 9.22 5.95
C TRP A 249 -45.17 10.63 6.50
N GLU A 250 -45.69 10.72 7.71
CA GLU A 250 -45.95 12.00 8.42
C GLU A 250 -44.68 12.87 8.51
N ASP A 251 -43.49 12.21 8.64
CA ASP A 251 -42.21 12.90 8.72
C ASP A 251 -41.59 13.19 7.33
N PHE A 252 -42.28 12.95 6.23
CA PHE A 252 -41.71 13.16 4.88
C PHE A 252 -41.53 14.64 4.58
N SER A 253 -42.50 15.47 4.94
CA SER A 253 -42.40 16.94 4.85
C SER A 253 -41.23 17.48 5.63
N ASP A 254 -40.98 16.93 6.85
CA ASP A 254 -39.86 17.33 7.67
C ASP A 254 -38.52 16.98 6.99
N SER A 255 -38.41 15.83 6.32
CA SER A 255 -37.24 15.45 5.56
C SER A 255 -36.99 16.35 4.34
N VAL A 256 -38.05 16.83 3.69
CA VAL A 256 -37.95 17.82 2.60
C VAL A 256 -37.51 19.18 3.17
N LEU A 257 -38.08 19.61 4.29
CA LEU A 257 -37.67 20.85 4.97
C LEU A 257 -36.22 20.76 5.49
N GLU A 258 -35.82 19.59 6.01
CA GLU A 258 -34.43 19.34 6.38
C GLU A 258 -33.48 19.61 5.20
N MET A 259 -33.75 19.03 4.01
CA MET A 259 -32.93 19.27 2.83
C MET A 259 -32.98 20.72 2.33
N ALA A 260 -34.16 21.38 2.43
CA ALA A 260 -34.29 22.77 2.04
C ALA A 260 -33.39 23.70 2.87
N ASN A 261 -33.27 23.41 4.16
CA ASN A 261 -32.55 24.22 5.15
C ASN A 261 -31.10 23.71 5.42
N ALA A 262 -30.78 22.50 4.99
CA ALA A 262 -29.44 21.92 5.20
C ALA A 262 -28.35 22.76 4.52
N GLY A 263 -27.38 23.17 5.32
CA GLY A 263 -26.16 23.78 4.82
C GLY A 263 -25.21 22.75 4.22
N PRO A 264 -24.20 23.18 3.44
CA PRO A 264 -23.13 22.31 2.97
C PRO A 264 -22.40 21.67 4.17
N GLY A 265 -22.23 20.35 4.16
CA GLY A 265 -21.58 19.61 5.23
C GLY A 265 -22.51 19.22 6.40
N THR A 266 -23.81 19.49 6.30
CA THR A 266 -24.81 18.98 7.26
C THR A 266 -25.13 17.52 6.94
N GLU A 267 -25.03 16.64 7.94
CA GLU A 267 -25.43 15.24 7.79
C GLU A 267 -26.96 15.14 7.70
N LEU A 268 -27.46 14.61 6.60
CA LEU A 268 -28.88 14.37 6.42
C LEU A 268 -29.35 13.13 7.19
N SER A 269 -30.57 13.18 7.69
CA SER A 269 -31.24 12.01 8.26
C SER A 269 -31.33 10.87 7.23
N GLY A 270 -31.46 9.63 7.70
CA GLY A 270 -31.66 8.48 6.83
C GLY A 270 -32.87 8.55 5.91
N LYS A 271 -33.92 9.33 6.33
CA LYS A 271 -35.12 9.59 5.51
C LYS A 271 -34.80 10.60 4.40
N ALA A 272 -34.14 11.70 4.73
CA ALA A 272 -33.72 12.69 3.74
C ALA A 272 -32.75 12.12 2.70
N ARG A 273 -31.81 11.24 3.09
CA ARG A 273 -30.94 10.52 2.15
C ARG A 273 -31.73 9.69 1.15
N LYS A 274 -32.81 9.01 1.57
CA LYS A 274 -33.66 8.24 0.66
C LYS A 274 -34.37 9.10 -0.39
N LEU A 275 -34.60 10.38 -0.12
CA LEU A 275 -35.10 11.31 -1.13
C LEU A 275 -34.05 11.54 -2.24
N LEU A 276 -32.77 11.68 -1.85
CA LEU A 276 -31.68 11.80 -2.84
C LEU A 276 -31.53 10.53 -3.69
N GLU A 277 -31.61 9.34 -3.07
CA GLU A 277 -31.56 8.06 -3.78
C GLU A 277 -32.63 7.91 -4.87
N ASN A 278 -33.78 8.60 -4.71
CA ASN A 278 -34.92 8.53 -5.59
C ASN A 278 -35.19 9.83 -6.38
N ILE A 279 -34.20 10.72 -6.47
CA ILE A 279 -34.37 12.07 -7.04
C ILE A 279 -34.95 12.06 -8.46
N VAL A 280 -34.50 11.14 -9.31
CA VAL A 280 -34.95 11.02 -10.71
C VAL A 280 -36.46 10.68 -10.77
N GLY A 281 -36.92 9.74 -9.95
CA GLY A 281 -38.34 9.39 -9.83
C GLY A 281 -39.17 10.53 -9.26
N LEU A 282 -38.65 11.23 -8.26
CA LEU A 282 -39.30 12.40 -7.70
C LEU A 282 -39.50 13.52 -8.71
N GLU A 283 -38.46 13.84 -9.49
CA GLU A 283 -38.54 14.85 -10.55
C GLU A 283 -39.50 14.45 -11.68
N ALA A 284 -39.56 13.15 -12.00
CA ALA A 284 -40.55 12.60 -12.92
C ALA A 284 -42.01 12.60 -12.34
N GLY A 285 -42.17 12.96 -11.08
CA GLY A 285 -43.48 13.02 -10.40
C GLY A 285 -43.97 11.69 -9.86
N ARG A 286 -43.09 10.65 -9.76
CA ARG A 286 -43.42 9.36 -9.15
C ARG A 286 -42.15 8.68 -8.59
N ALA A 287 -42.18 8.39 -7.30
CA ALA A 287 -41.10 7.62 -6.67
C ALA A 287 -41.69 6.62 -5.66
N GLU A 288 -41.05 5.47 -5.56
CA GLU A 288 -41.37 4.40 -4.62
C GLU A 288 -40.38 4.39 -3.47
N PHE A 289 -40.87 4.29 -2.25
CA PHE A 289 -40.06 4.32 -1.05
C PHE A 289 -40.40 3.17 -0.11
N VAL A 290 -39.43 2.77 0.67
CA VAL A 290 -39.59 1.85 1.78
C VAL A 290 -39.09 2.51 3.05
N PHE A 291 -40.03 2.91 3.94
CA PHE A 291 -39.71 3.41 5.29
C PHE A 291 -40.25 2.44 6.36
N ASN A 292 -39.41 2.07 7.31
CA ASN A 292 -39.81 1.20 8.43
C ASN A 292 -40.57 -0.07 7.98
N ARG A 293 -40.10 -0.74 6.92
CA ARG A 293 -40.74 -1.91 6.27
C ARG A 293 -42.12 -1.66 5.62
N LYS A 294 -42.57 -0.43 5.53
CA LYS A 294 -43.75 -0.05 4.79
C LYS A 294 -43.30 0.51 3.44
N SER A 295 -43.92 0.02 2.38
CA SER A 295 -43.71 0.56 1.01
C SER A 295 -44.83 1.53 0.70
N GLY A 296 -44.50 2.56 -0.04
CA GLY A 296 -45.48 3.54 -0.51
C GLY A 296 -45.00 4.25 -1.77
N VAL A 297 -45.89 4.86 -2.48
CA VAL A 297 -45.60 5.61 -3.72
C VAL A 297 -45.96 7.06 -3.48
N LEU A 298 -45.01 7.95 -3.72
CA LEU A 298 -45.29 9.38 -3.80
C LEU A 298 -45.48 9.78 -5.24
N SER A 299 -46.54 10.48 -5.57
CA SER A 299 -46.87 10.88 -6.93
C SER A 299 -47.38 12.29 -7.04
N GLY A 300 -47.37 12.85 -8.25
CA GLY A 300 -47.92 14.18 -8.54
C GLY A 300 -47.01 15.33 -8.06
N ASP A 301 -47.65 16.44 -7.66
CA ASP A 301 -46.96 17.66 -7.25
C ASP A 301 -46.10 17.50 -6.01
N PRO A 302 -46.53 16.73 -4.95
CA PRO A 302 -45.66 16.44 -3.82
C PRO A 302 -44.34 15.78 -4.22
N ALA A 303 -44.36 14.83 -5.13
CA ALA A 303 -43.17 14.19 -5.65
C ALA A 303 -42.27 15.19 -6.38
N ARG A 304 -42.83 15.96 -7.31
CA ARG A 304 -42.07 16.98 -8.07
C ARG A 304 -41.48 18.05 -7.17
N TYR A 305 -42.19 18.51 -6.18
CA TYR A 305 -41.66 19.47 -5.22
C TYR A 305 -40.50 18.92 -4.39
N ALA A 306 -40.67 17.71 -3.84
CA ALA A 306 -39.57 17.04 -3.12
C ALA A 306 -38.34 16.83 -4.04
N GLY A 307 -38.54 16.45 -5.31
CA GLY A 307 -37.46 16.34 -6.30
C GLY A 307 -36.75 17.67 -6.57
N SER A 308 -37.50 18.77 -6.71
CA SER A 308 -36.99 20.12 -6.87
C SER A 308 -36.12 20.55 -5.66
N VAL A 309 -36.59 20.30 -4.43
CA VAL A 309 -35.88 20.61 -3.19
C VAL A 309 -34.59 19.77 -3.10
N ALA A 310 -34.68 18.46 -3.39
CA ALA A 310 -33.52 17.56 -3.42
C ALA A 310 -32.48 18.03 -4.43
N ARG A 311 -32.91 18.40 -5.64
CA ARG A 311 -32.03 18.97 -6.65
C ARG A 311 -31.37 20.27 -6.20
N GLY A 312 -32.11 21.16 -5.60
CA GLY A 312 -31.58 22.39 -5.00
C GLY A 312 -30.50 22.12 -3.95
N TYR A 313 -30.68 21.09 -3.11
CA TYR A 313 -29.69 20.65 -2.14
C TYR A 313 -28.44 20.13 -2.84
N VAL A 314 -28.59 19.25 -3.83
CA VAL A 314 -27.49 18.71 -4.66
C VAL A 314 -26.67 19.85 -5.28
N GLN A 315 -27.30 20.84 -5.87
CA GLN A 315 -26.64 22.00 -6.49
C GLN A 315 -25.81 22.78 -5.45
N ARG A 316 -26.40 23.09 -4.29
CA ARG A 316 -25.69 23.82 -3.21
C ARG A 316 -24.48 23.03 -2.73
N LEU A 317 -24.61 21.71 -2.53
CA LEU A 317 -23.53 20.87 -2.07
C LEU A 317 -22.41 20.73 -3.12
N VAL A 318 -22.76 20.53 -4.39
CA VAL A 318 -21.78 20.48 -5.50
C VAL A 318 -21.03 21.81 -5.62
N ALA A 319 -21.75 22.94 -5.59
CA ALA A 319 -21.11 24.26 -5.66
C ALA A 319 -20.13 24.50 -4.48
N TRP A 320 -20.52 24.05 -3.28
CA TRP A 320 -19.64 24.12 -2.12
C TRP A 320 -18.40 23.23 -2.28
N ARG A 321 -18.56 21.98 -2.77
CA ARG A 321 -17.43 21.07 -3.04
C ARG A 321 -16.48 21.64 -4.09
N LEU A 322 -16.99 22.23 -5.15
CA LEU A 322 -16.15 22.91 -6.14
C LEU A 322 -15.34 24.05 -5.51
N GLY A 323 -15.99 24.89 -4.68
CA GLY A 323 -15.31 25.95 -3.97
C GLY A 323 -14.23 25.44 -3.00
N ARG A 324 -14.53 24.38 -2.25
CA ARG A 324 -13.57 23.71 -1.37
C ARG A 324 -12.39 23.13 -2.15
N THR A 325 -12.66 22.44 -3.25
CA THR A 325 -11.61 21.87 -4.10
C THR A 325 -10.67 22.92 -4.66
N ARG A 326 -11.17 24.09 -5.08
CA ARG A 326 -10.30 25.20 -5.52
C ARG A 326 -9.35 25.64 -4.42
N ARG A 327 -9.86 25.82 -3.20
CA ARG A 327 -9.01 26.20 -2.05
C ARG A 327 -8.01 25.11 -1.69
N LEU A 328 -8.39 23.82 -1.76
CA LEU A 328 -7.44 22.72 -1.57
C LEU A 328 -6.30 22.78 -2.60
N GLY A 329 -6.60 23.09 -3.86
CA GLY A 329 -5.58 23.31 -4.89
C GLY A 329 -4.65 24.49 -4.58
N GLU A 330 -5.18 25.61 -4.07
CA GLU A 330 -4.39 26.74 -3.62
C GLU A 330 -3.50 26.37 -2.42
N TYR A 331 -4.01 25.58 -1.46
CA TYR A 331 -3.23 25.12 -0.31
C TYR A 331 -2.14 24.14 -0.76
N ALA A 332 -2.44 23.20 -1.67
CA ALA A 332 -1.48 22.28 -2.24
C ALA A 332 -0.32 23.02 -2.95
N GLN A 333 -0.65 24.02 -3.76
CA GLN A 333 0.35 24.85 -4.43
C GLN A 333 1.28 25.58 -3.43
N ARG A 334 0.70 26.18 -2.38
CA ARG A 334 1.49 26.86 -1.36
C ARG A 334 2.33 25.90 -0.53
N LEU A 335 1.78 24.73 -0.20
CA LEU A 335 2.50 23.67 0.48
C LEU A 335 3.73 23.24 -0.33
N ALA A 336 3.56 23.01 -1.62
CA ALA A 336 4.65 22.67 -2.54
C ALA A 336 5.75 23.77 -2.55
N GLN A 337 5.37 25.05 -2.52
CA GLN A 337 6.32 26.17 -2.43
C GLN A 337 7.09 26.17 -1.11
N VAL A 338 6.40 25.99 0.03
CA VAL A 338 7.05 25.92 1.36
C VAL A 338 8.07 24.76 1.38
N ARG A 339 7.67 23.59 0.91
CA ARG A 339 8.56 22.43 0.84
C ARG A 339 9.75 22.66 -0.07
N LYS A 340 9.56 23.28 -1.23
CA LYS A 340 10.67 23.61 -2.14
C LYS A 340 11.71 24.49 -1.46
N VAL A 341 11.28 25.52 -0.72
CA VAL A 341 12.18 26.41 0.02
C VAL A 341 12.92 25.66 1.12
N ARG A 342 12.23 24.84 1.89
CA ARG A 342 12.83 24.08 2.99
C ARG A 342 13.85 23.05 2.49
N ARG A 343 13.51 22.28 1.47
CA ARG A 343 14.44 21.28 0.90
C ARG A 343 15.70 21.91 0.34
N SER A 344 15.60 23.08 -0.30
CA SER A 344 16.77 23.80 -0.81
C SER A 344 17.71 24.25 0.32
N ARG A 345 17.17 24.63 1.48
CA ARG A 345 17.95 25.07 2.65
C ARG A 345 18.54 23.90 3.43
N ALA A 346 17.75 22.88 3.69
CA ALA A 346 18.11 21.79 4.60
C ALA A 346 18.70 20.56 3.87
N GLY A 347 18.46 20.38 2.56
CA GLY A 347 18.86 19.19 1.82
C GLY A 347 18.12 17.91 2.24
N MET A 348 17.02 18.06 2.98
CA MET A 348 16.20 16.95 3.46
C MET A 348 15.03 16.70 2.52
N LEU A 349 14.84 15.45 2.10
CA LEU A 349 13.84 15.03 1.12
C LEU A 349 12.97 13.93 1.71
N ARG A 350 11.67 13.93 1.40
CA ARG A 350 10.80 12.77 1.61
C ARG A 350 10.97 11.79 0.45
N PHE A 351 10.68 10.52 0.68
CA PHE A 351 10.62 9.54 -0.42
C PHE A 351 9.60 9.93 -1.50
N ALA A 352 8.48 10.51 -1.10
CA ALA A 352 7.43 11.01 -2.02
C ALA A 352 7.89 12.16 -2.93
N ASP A 353 8.91 12.92 -2.54
CA ASP A 353 9.42 14.04 -3.33
C ASP A 353 10.32 13.58 -4.48
N LEU A 354 10.93 12.39 -4.38
CA LEU A 354 11.95 11.93 -5.32
C LEU A 354 11.47 11.80 -6.77
N PRO A 355 10.31 11.16 -7.06
CA PRO A 355 9.82 11.07 -8.43
C PRO A 355 9.57 12.44 -9.05
N GLN A 356 9.00 13.36 -8.27
CA GLN A 356 8.67 14.70 -8.73
C GLN A 356 9.92 15.54 -9.05
N ILE A 357 10.90 15.54 -8.13
CA ILE A 357 12.16 16.24 -8.36
C ILE A 357 12.88 15.66 -9.58
N ALA A 358 12.88 14.33 -9.71
CA ALA A 358 13.50 13.67 -10.84
C ALA A 358 12.81 14.06 -12.16
N GLN A 359 11.48 14.06 -12.20
CA GLN A 359 10.69 14.42 -13.38
C GLN A 359 10.83 15.90 -13.75
N ASP A 360 10.62 16.81 -12.80
CA ASP A 360 10.47 18.22 -13.08
C ASP A 360 11.80 18.97 -13.16
N GLU A 361 12.77 18.55 -12.38
CA GLU A 361 14.01 19.30 -12.20
C GLU A 361 15.23 18.55 -12.75
N VAL A 362 15.41 17.24 -12.44
CA VAL A 362 16.58 16.48 -12.91
C VAL A 362 16.55 16.27 -14.41
N VAL A 363 15.38 15.88 -14.94
CA VAL A 363 15.19 15.63 -16.39
C VAL A 363 15.41 16.89 -17.22
N GLN A 364 15.22 18.06 -16.65
CA GLN A 364 15.43 19.34 -17.32
C GLN A 364 16.91 19.80 -17.29
N VAL A 365 17.80 19.09 -16.59
CA VAL A 365 19.22 19.47 -16.53
C VAL A 365 19.87 19.24 -17.89
N PRO A 366 20.48 20.28 -18.53
CA PRO A 366 21.15 20.11 -19.81
C PRO A 366 22.26 19.05 -19.75
N GLY A 367 22.23 18.14 -20.72
CA GLY A 367 23.22 17.06 -20.78
C GLY A 367 22.99 15.89 -19.80
N LEU A 368 21.81 15.82 -19.16
CA LEU A 368 21.45 14.71 -18.28
C LEU A 368 21.61 13.37 -18.99
N ALA A 369 20.99 13.23 -20.17
CA ALA A 369 21.08 12.03 -20.98
C ALA A 369 22.54 11.65 -21.24
N TYR A 370 23.39 12.58 -21.65
CA TYR A 370 24.82 12.34 -21.85
C TYR A 370 25.53 11.91 -20.54
N ARG A 371 25.15 12.47 -19.39
CA ARG A 371 25.74 12.12 -18.09
C ARG A 371 25.24 10.78 -17.54
N LEU A 372 24.02 10.37 -17.88
CA LEU A 372 23.41 9.11 -17.43
C LEU A 372 23.37 8.02 -18.50
N ASP A 373 23.24 8.35 -19.79
CA ASP A 373 23.19 7.41 -20.91
C ASP A 373 24.46 6.60 -21.12
N GLY A 374 25.58 7.16 -20.72
CA GLY A 374 26.83 6.40 -20.73
C GLY A 374 26.84 5.23 -19.74
N TRP A 375 25.80 5.09 -18.89
CA TRP A 375 25.85 4.21 -17.74
C TRP A 375 25.12 2.89 -17.95
N PHE A 376 23.87 2.88 -18.48
CA PHE A 376 23.08 1.67 -18.53
C PHE A 376 22.56 1.34 -19.94
N ASP A 377 22.97 0.16 -20.43
CA ASP A 377 22.50 -0.35 -21.72
C ASP A 377 21.30 -1.30 -21.55
N HIS A 378 21.16 -1.93 -20.38
CA HIS A 378 20.12 -2.93 -20.12
C HIS A 378 19.37 -2.59 -18.84
N TRP A 379 18.09 -2.33 -18.99
CA TRP A 379 17.18 -2.00 -17.91
C TRP A 379 16.27 -3.17 -17.59
N LEU A 380 16.24 -3.58 -16.33
CA LEU A 380 15.42 -4.67 -15.83
C LEU A 380 14.55 -4.16 -14.67
N LEU A 381 13.24 -4.19 -14.84
CA LEU A 381 12.27 -3.66 -13.88
C LEU A 381 11.39 -4.80 -13.37
N ASP A 382 11.45 -5.07 -12.07
CA ASP A 382 10.63 -6.09 -11.38
C ASP A 382 9.45 -5.43 -10.66
N GLU A 383 8.36 -6.20 -10.48
CA GLU A 383 7.11 -5.75 -9.85
C GLU A 383 6.57 -4.45 -10.47
N PHE A 384 6.68 -4.33 -11.79
CA PHE A 384 6.41 -3.10 -12.52
C PHE A 384 4.97 -2.58 -12.35
N GLN A 385 3.99 -3.45 -12.03
CA GLN A 385 2.62 -3.08 -11.75
C GLN A 385 2.45 -2.18 -10.51
N ASP A 386 3.49 -2.01 -9.70
CA ASP A 386 3.48 -1.13 -8.52
C ASP A 386 4.12 0.24 -8.79
N THR A 387 4.65 0.45 -10.00
CA THR A 387 5.28 1.72 -10.41
C THR A 387 4.22 2.80 -10.57
N SER A 388 4.49 4.00 -10.04
CA SER A 388 3.61 5.16 -10.25
C SER A 388 3.87 5.84 -11.60
N ARG A 389 2.89 6.63 -12.08
CA ARG A 389 3.07 7.43 -13.30
C ARG A 389 4.18 8.47 -13.14
N SER A 390 4.31 9.08 -11.97
CA SER A 390 5.38 10.04 -11.69
C SER A 390 6.77 9.38 -11.67
N GLN A 391 6.88 8.17 -11.10
CA GLN A 391 8.11 7.40 -11.17
C GLN A 391 8.48 7.05 -12.62
N TRP A 392 7.49 6.61 -13.43
CA TRP A 392 7.75 6.30 -14.83
C TRP A 392 8.12 7.55 -15.62
N ALA A 393 7.42 8.67 -15.44
CA ALA A 393 7.72 9.94 -16.11
C ALA A 393 9.15 10.45 -15.83
N ALA A 394 9.70 10.13 -14.66
CA ALA A 394 11.11 10.41 -14.34
C ALA A 394 12.09 9.48 -15.08
N LEU A 395 11.69 8.26 -15.44
CA LEU A 395 12.52 7.26 -16.13
C LEU A 395 12.37 7.31 -17.65
N GLU A 396 11.18 7.62 -18.15
CA GLU A 396 10.83 7.54 -19.57
C GLU A 396 11.81 8.27 -20.48
N PRO A 397 12.27 9.52 -20.17
CA PRO A 397 13.27 10.20 -21.00
C PRO A 397 14.63 9.47 -21.07
N LEU A 398 14.97 8.70 -20.03
CA LEU A 398 16.21 7.94 -19.97
C LEU A 398 16.14 6.64 -20.77
N VAL A 399 14.94 6.07 -20.90
CA VAL A 399 14.74 4.81 -21.62
C VAL A 399 14.28 5.02 -23.06
N GLU A 400 13.91 6.24 -23.45
CA GLU A 400 13.42 6.54 -24.81
C GLU A 400 14.44 6.17 -25.90
N GLU A 401 15.71 6.49 -25.70
CA GLU A 401 16.77 6.11 -26.64
C GLU A 401 16.99 4.59 -26.73
N ILE A 402 16.72 3.86 -25.63
CA ILE A 402 16.81 2.40 -25.59
C ILE A 402 15.70 1.77 -26.43
N TRP A 403 14.48 2.34 -26.36
CA TRP A 403 13.36 1.90 -27.19
C TRP A 403 13.63 2.05 -28.69
N GLN A 404 14.45 3.04 -29.05
CA GLN A 404 14.81 3.32 -30.45
C GLN A 404 15.98 2.43 -30.96
N ASP A 405 16.66 1.69 -30.08
CA ASP A 405 17.77 0.82 -30.52
C ASP A 405 17.27 -0.39 -31.29
N SER A 406 17.34 -0.27 -32.63
CA SER A 406 16.98 -1.34 -33.57
C SER A 406 18.00 -2.46 -33.68
N GLU A 407 19.22 -2.26 -33.14
CA GLU A 407 20.30 -3.26 -33.22
C GLU A 407 20.27 -4.23 -32.04
N GLY A 408 19.45 -3.99 -31.01
CA GLY A 408 19.31 -4.84 -29.83
C GLY A 408 20.55 -4.88 -28.94
N ARG A 409 21.36 -3.84 -28.99
CA ARG A 409 22.52 -3.64 -28.11
C ARG A 409 22.10 -3.14 -26.75
N ARG A 410 20.99 -2.40 -26.71
CA ARG A 410 20.35 -1.89 -25.51
C ARG A 410 18.97 -2.52 -25.39
N THR A 411 18.57 -2.90 -24.19
CA THR A 411 17.27 -3.58 -24.00
C THR A 411 16.55 -3.13 -22.75
N ILE A 412 15.22 -3.16 -22.82
CA ILE A 412 14.34 -3.03 -21.67
C ILE A 412 13.66 -4.38 -21.43
N PHE A 413 13.66 -4.77 -20.17
CA PHE A 413 12.97 -5.94 -19.67
C PHE A 413 12.14 -5.52 -18.48
N TYR A 414 10.81 -5.71 -18.52
CA TYR A 414 10.00 -5.50 -17.35
C TYR A 414 9.04 -6.65 -17.12
N VAL A 415 8.83 -6.95 -15.84
CA VAL A 415 8.00 -8.07 -15.42
C VAL A 415 7.04 -7.62 -14.33
N GLY A 416 5.81 -8.13 -14.37
CA GLY A 416 4.79 -7.81 -13.40
C GLY A 416 3.63 -8.78 -13.38
N ASP A 417 2.81 -8.61 -12.37
CA ASP A 417 1.52 -9.30 -12.20
C ASP A 417 0.45 -8.27 -11.80
N VAL A 418 -0.35 -7.81 -12.74
CA VAL A 418 -1.41 -6.81 -12.48
C VAL A 418 -2.40 -7.28 -11.42
N LYS A 419 -2.55 -8.60 -11.21
CA LYS A 419 -3.37 -9.20 -10.15
C LYS A 419 -2.76 -9.05 -8.76
N GLN A 420 -1.48 -8.65 -8.66
CA GLN A 420 -0.78 -8.36 -7.43
C GLN A 420 -0.55 -6.85 -7.22
N ALA A 421 -1.22 -5.98 -7.98
CA ALA A 421 -1.17 -4.54 -7.82
C ALA A 421 -1.99 -4.12 -6.59
N ILE A 422 -1.32 -3.96 -5.45
CA ILE A 422 -1.96 -3.60 -4.17
C ILE A 422 -1.42 -2.29 -3.56
N TYR A 423 -0.61 -1.54 -4.32
CA TYR A 423 -0.02 -0.28 -3.88
C TYR A 423 -0.61 0.96 -4.58
N GLY A 424 -1.85 0.85 -5.11
CA GLY A 424 -2.57 2.00 -5.68
C GLY A 424 -2.68 3.17 -4.70
N TRP A 425 -2.84 2.90 -3.40
CA TRP A 425 -2.86 3.90 -2.34
C TRP A 425 -1.52 4.65 -2.14
N ARG A 426 -0.43 4.15 -2.73
CA ARG A 426 0.89 4.81 -2.82
C ARG A 426 1.17 5.41 -4.20
N GLY A 427 0.16 5.54 -5.05
CA GLY A 427 0.29 6.04 -6.41
C GLY A 427 0.68 4.99 -7.46
N GLY A 428 0.85 3.72 -7.09
CA GLY A 428 1.10 2.65 -8.05
C GLY A 428 -0.04 2.51 -9.06
N ASP A 429 0.27 2.40 -10.34
CA ASP A 429 -0.71 2.30 -11.42
C ASP A 429 -0.50 1.04 -12.26
N ALA A 430 -1.35 0.04 -12.03
CA ALA A 430 -1.32 -1.20 -12.81
C ALA A 430 -1.62 -1.00 -14.30
N GLY A 431 -2.34 0.06 -14.67
CA GLY A 431 -2.63 0.42 -16.06
C GLY A 431 -1.37 0.75 -16.85
N LEU A 432 -0.38 1.35 -16.18
CA LEU A 432 0.91 1.69 -16.76
C LEU A 432 1.61 0.48 -17.41
N PHE A 433 1.49 -0.71 -16.78
CA PHE A 433 2.03 -1.96 -17.33
C PHE A 433 1.52 -2.28 -18.75
N THR A 434 0.28 -1.90 -19.04
CA THR A 434 -0.35 -2.13 -20.33
C THR A 434 -0.18 -0.94 -21.29
N ASP A 435 -0.20 0.28 -20.74
CA ASP A 435 -0.11 1.52 -21.54
C ASP A 435 1.26 1.61 -22.24
N ILE A 436 2.35 1.28 -21.56
CA ILE A 436 3.69 1.23 -22.14
C ILE A 436 3.73 0.21 -23.28
N ALA A 437 3.14 -0.97 -23.09
CA ALA A 437 3.15 -1.98 -24.13
C ALA A 437 2.42 -1.52 -25.41
N LYS A 438 1.34 -0.76 -25.27
CA LYS A 438 0.63 -0.16 -26.40
C LYS A 438 1.45 0.94 -27.08
N GLY A 439 2.14 1.77 -26.28
CA GLY A 439 2.98 2.85 -26.80
C GLY A 439 4.16 2.36 -27.65
N TYR A 440 4.67 1.16 -27.35
CA TYR A 440 5.82 0.56 -28.04
C TYR A 440 5.45 -0.73 -28.78
N GLU A 441 4.23 -0.82 -29.28
CA GLU A 441 3.74 -1.97 -30.06
C GLU A 441 4.66 -2.28 -31.25
N GLY A 442 4.94 -3.56 -31.48
CA GLY A 442 5.85 -4.04 -32.54
C GLY A 442 7.34 -4.00 -32.18
N ARG A 443 7.76 -3.30 -31.13
CA ARG A 443 9.14 -3.30 -30.62
C ARG A 443 9.34 -4.20 -29.41
N LEU A 444 8.26 -4.45 -28.68
CA LEU A 444 8.23 -5.18 -27.42
C LEU A 444 7.72 -6.60 -27.66
N LYS A 445 8.47 -7.59 -27.20
CA LYS A 445 8.02 -8.97 -27.19
C LYS A 445 7.28 -9.26 -25.89
N ASP A 446 6.11 -9.93 -26.01
CA ASP A 446 5.31 -10.37 -24.87
C ASP A 446 5.55 -11.83 -24.54
N GLU A 447 5.76 -12.12 -23.26
CA GLU A 447 5.82 -13.48 -22.72
C GLU A 447 4.85 -13.62 -21.54
N GLN A 448 4.16 -14.75 -21.46
CA GLN A 448 3.22 -15.04 -20.39
C GLN A 448 3.70 -16.22 -19.54
N LEU A 449 3.70 -16.06 -18.21
CA LEU A 449 4.07 -17.09 -17.26
C LEU A 449 2.84 -17.50 -16.42
N GLY A 450 2.25 -18.65 -16.75
CA GLY A 450 1.07 -19.18 -16.05
C GLY A 450 1.34 -20.40 -15.16
N ARG A 451 2.53 -21.05 -15.28
CA ARG A 451 2.90 -22.22 -14.46
C ARG A 451 3.58 -21.80 -13.17
N SER A 452 3.02 -22.20 -12.03
CA SER A 452 3.57 -21.88 -10.71
C SER A 452 4.42 -23.01 -10.14
N TYR A 453 5.59 -22.66 -9.65
CA TYR A 453 6.53 -23.54 -8.95
C TYR A 453 6.41 -23.44 -7.42
N ARG A 454 5.57 -22.52 -6.92
CA ARG A 454 5.42 -22.22 -5.50
C ARG A 454 4.41 -23.12 -4.81
N SER A 455 3.20 -23.10 -5.29
CA SER A 455 2.03 -23.63 -4.58
C SER A 455 1.66 -25.01 -5.07
N GLY A 456 1.21 -25.87 -4.15
CA GLY A 456 0.68 -27.19 -4.48
C GLY A 456 -0.60 -27.12 -5.33
N GLU A 457 -0.90 -28.19 -6.05
CA GLU A 457 -1.99 -28.24 -7.03
C GLU A 457 -3.35 -27.85 -6.44
N LYS A 458 -3.70 -28.38 -5.23
CA LYS A 458 -4.99 -28.07 -4.59
C LYS A 458 -5.13 -26.60 -4.24
N VAL A 459 -4.04 -25.95 -3.80
CA VAL A 459 -4.02 -24.50 -3.49
C VAL A 459 -4.32 -23.71 -4.76
N LEU A 460 -3.62 -24.01 -5.87
CA LEU A 460 -3.85 -23.32 -7.14
C LEU A 460 -5.23 -23.58 -7.73
N LYS A 461 -5.77 -24.79 -7.51
CA LYS A 461 -7.15 -25.13 -7.90
C LYS A 461 -8.16 -24.26 -7.15
N ALA A 462 -7.96 -24.04 -5.84
CA ALA A 462 -8.80 -23.14 -5.06
C ALA A 462 -8.67 -21.68 -5.53
N VAL A 463 -7.43 -21.21 -5.78
CA VAL A 463 -7.20 -19.86 -6.32
C VAL A 463 -7.92 -19.68 -7.67
N ARG A 464 -7.83 -20.65 -8.58
CA ARG A 464 -8.57 -20.60 -9.86
C ARG A 464 -10.08 -20.57 -9.64
N HIS A 465 -10.59 -21.44 -8.74
CA HIS A 465 -12.02 -21.51 -8.45
C HIS A 465 -12.59 -20.15 -7.99
N VAL A 466 -11.81 -19.36 -7.26
CA VAL A 466 -12.24 -18.05 -6.75
C VAL A 466 -12.02 -16.94 -7.80
N PHE A 467 -10.89 -16.93 -8.51
CA PHE A 467 -10.42 -15.75 -9.27
C PHE A 467 -10.47 -15.90 -10.78
N GLN A 468 -10.84 -17.07 -11.33
CA GLN A 468 -11.02 -17.17 -12.78
C GLN A 468 -12.18 -16.28 -13.22
N PRO A 469 -12.11 -15.66 -14.42
CA PRO A 469 -13.11 -14.70 -14.88
C PRO A 469 -14.54 -15.22 -14.84
N GLU A 470 -14.74 -16.48 -15.09
CA GLU A 470 -16.06 -17.15 -15.07
C GLU A 470 -16.65 -17.18 -13.64
N ALA A 471 -15.81 -17.42 -12.63
CA ALA A 471 -16.24 -17.40 -11.23
C ALA A 471 -16.64 -15.98 -10.77
N LEU A 472 -15.92 -14.95 -11.23
CA LEU A 472 -16.23 -13.56 -10.93
C LEU A 472 -17.55 -13.11 -11.61
N GLN A 473 -17.87 -13.66 -12.79
CA GLN A 473 -19.17 -13.44 -13.44
C GLN A 473 -20.32 -14.08 -12.64
N ILE A 474 -20.12 -15.29 -12.14
CA ILE A 474 -21.10 -15.99 -11.27
C ILE A 474 -21.33 -15.20 -9.97
N ALA A 475 -20.29 -14.56 -9.44
CA ALA A 475 -20.37 -13.68 -8.27
C ALA A 475 -21.01 -12.30 -8.56
N GLU A 476 -21.55 -12.08 -9.76
CA GLU A 476 -22.24 -10.86 -10.19
C GLU A 476 -21.41 -9.57 -10.04
N LEU A 477 -20.09 -9.67 -10.18
CA LEU A 477 -19.22 -8.49 -10.16
C LEU A 477 -19.42 -7.64 -11.42
N ASP A 478 -19.13 -6.35 -11.31
CA ASP A 478 -19.23 -5.40 -12.42
C ASP A 478 -18.49 -5.91 -13.68
N ARG A 479 -19.16 -5.83 -14.83
CA ARG A 479 -18.66 -6.37 -16.10
C ARG A 479 -17.34 -5.74 -16.54
N LYS A 480 -17.11 -4.45 -16.23
CA LYS A 480 -15.86 -3.76 -16.58
C LYS A 480 -14.71 -4.25 -15.72
N VAL A 481 -14.98 -4.51 -14.42
CA VAL A 481 -14.00 -5.11 -13.51
C VAL A 481 -13.60 -6.51 -13.98
N VAL A 482 -14.58 -7.34 -14.32
CA VAL A 482 -14.32 -8.70 -14.84
C VAL A 482 -13.56 -8.67 -16.16
N ALA A 483 -13.89 -7.74 -17.06
CA ALA A 483 -13.18 -7.57 -18.33
C ALA A 483 -11.73 -7.13 -18.13
N GLY A 484 -11.47 -6.17 -17.24
CA GLY A 484 -10.12 -5.74 -16.87
C GLY A 484 -9.31 -6.86 -16.22
N TRP A 485 -9.93 -7.60 -15.30
CA TRP A 485 -9.32 -8.77 -14.65
C TRP A 485 -8.92 -9.86 -15.66
N LYS A 486 -9.79 -10.14 -16.63
CA LYS A 486 -9.56 -11.13 -17.68
C LYS A 486 -8.32 -10.83 -18.53
N GLN A 487 -8.04 -9.56 -18.82
CA GLN A 487 -6.84 -9.17 -19.57
C GLN A 487 -5.54 -9.54 -18.85
N GLY A 488 -5.51 -9.48 -17.53
CA GLY A 488 -4.38 -9.89 -16.69
C GLY A 488 -4.34 -11.37 -16.33
N TRP A 489 -5.35 -12.16 -16.72
CA TRP A 489 -5.45 -13.56 -16.34
C TRP A 489 -4.71 -14.46 -17.34
N THR A 490 -3.56 -14.99 -16.94
CA THR A 490 -2.70 -15.89 -17.76
C THR A 490 -2.91 -17.37 -17.44
N GLY A 491 -3.97 -17.72 -16.71
CA GLY A 491 -4.09 -19.03 -16.06
C GLY A 491 -3.21 -19.12 -14.82
N HIS A 492 -3.38 -20.18 -14.04
CA HIS A 492 -2.57 -20.42 -12.84
C HIS A 492 -2.59 -21.90 -12.50
N VAL A 493 -1.64 -22.65 -13.07
CA VAL A 493 -1.53 -24.10 -12.89
C VAL A 493 -0.22 -24.45 -12.19
N SER A 494 -0.21 -25.59 -11.47
CA SER A 494 1.02 -26.11 -10.88
C SER A 494 1.94 -26.66 -11.97
N ASP A 495 3.23 -26.45 -11.82
CA ASP A 495 4.21 -27.15 -12.67
C ASP A 495 4.24 -28.65 -12.34
N GLU A 496 4.44 -29.46 -13.34
CA GLU A 496 4.44 -30.94 -13.22
C GLU A 496 5.56 -31.45 -12.32
N THR A 497 6.66 -30.69 -12.21
CA THR A 497 7.79 -31.00 -11.31
C THR A 497 7.51 -30.63 -9.85
N ASN A 498 6.36 -29.99 -9.56
CA ASN A 498 6.01 -29.59 -8.21
C ASN A 498 5.26 -30.73 -7.48
N GLU A 499 5.97 -31.50 -6.69
CA GLU A 499 5.45 -32.67 -5.95
C GLU A 499 4.47 -32.31 -4.84
N ARG A 500 4.25 -31.02 -4.55
CA ARG A 500 3.34 -30.56 -3.48
C ARG A 500 1.88 -30.77 -3.89
N LYS A 501 1.19 -31.68 -3.22
CA LYS A 501 -0.25 -31.91 -3.46
C LYS A 501 -1.12 -30.75 -3.00
N GLY A 502 -0.73 -30.09 -1.92
CA GLY A 502 -1.45 -29.00 -1.29
C GLY A 502 -2.63 -29.42 -0.42
N HIS A 503 -3.04 -28.55 0.49
CA HIS A 503 -4.22 -28.65 1.33
C HIS A 503 -4.98 -27.34 1.31
N VAL A 504 -6.33 -27.38 1.29
CA VAL A 504 -7.17 -26.18 1.38
C VAL A 504 -8.33 -26.48 2.31
N GLU A 505 -8.60 -25.57 3.23
CA GLU A 505 -9.65 -25.68 4.22
C GLU A 505 -10.33 -24.33 4.46
N ILE A 506 -11.63 -24.37 4.79
CA ILE A 506 -12.41 -23.22 5.21
C ILE A 506 -12.95 -23.49 6.59
N ARG A 507 -12.68 -22.61 7.55
CA ARG A 507 -13.23 -22.64 8.90
C ARG A 507 -14.15 -21.43 9.11
N SER A 508 -15.22 -21.64 9.85
CA SER A 508 -16.15 -20.57 10.20
C SER A 508 -15.91 -20.17 11.64
N ALA A 509 -15.60 -18.88 11.88
CA ALA A 509 -15.42 -18.31 13.22
C ALA A 509 -15.80 -16.83 13.22
N GLU A 510 -16.29 -16.29 14.34
CA GLU A 510 -16.67 -14.88 14.52
C GLU A 510 -16.26 -14.38 15.92
N GLY A 511 -15.86 -13.11 16.04
CA GLY A 511 -15.49 -12.52 17.32
C GLY A 511 -14.29 -13.18 18.00
N GLU A 512 -14.37 -13.42 19.30
CA GLU A 512 -13.29 -14.00 20.12
C GLU A 512 -12.87 -15.42 19.70
N ASP A 513 -13.73 -16.18 19.03
CA ASP A 513 -13.43 -17.54 18.59
C ASP A 513 -12.48 -17.61 17.39
N ILE A 514 -12.27 -16.48 16.69
CA ILE A 514 -11.38 -16.43 15.53
C ILE A 514 -9.97 -16.86 15.91
N TRP A 515 -9.40 -16.24 16.95
CA TRP A 515 -8.01 -16.48 17.34
C TRP A 515 -7.80 -17.82 18.02
N LYS A 516 -8.82 -18.35 18.74
CA LYS A 516 -8.81 -19.73 19.25
C LYS A 516 -8.78 -20.74 18.10
N THR A 517 -9.62 -20.53 17.08
CA THR A 517 -9.61 -21.36 15.86
C THR A 517 -8.26 -21.33 15.17
N VAL A 518 -7.62 -20.15 15.06
CA VAL A 518 -6.27 -20.02 14.48
C VAL A 518 -5.26 -20.81 15.32
N ALA A 519 -5.31 -20.71 16.66
CA ALA A 519 -4.41 -21.45 17.54
C ALA A 519 -4.55 -22.98 17.36
N GLU A 520 -5.78 -23.48 17.30
CA GLU A 520 -6.09 -24.91 17.04
C GLU A 520 -5.51 -25.36 15.70
N LEU A 521 -5.76 -24.60 14.62
CA LEU A 521 -5.26 -24.90 13.28
C LEU A 521 -3.73 -24.99 13.23
N VAL A 522 -3.02 -24.09 13.90
CA VAL A 522 -1.56 -24.11 13.95
C VAL A 522 -1.05 -25.32 14.73
N LYS A 523 -1.68 -25.63 15.88
CA LYS A 523 -1.34 -26.82 16.71
C LYS A 523 -1.61 -28.12 15.95
N GLU A 524 -2.75 -28.25 15.27
CA GLU A 524 -3.12 -29.42 14.47
C GLU A 524 -2.15 -29.65 13.30
N ALA A 525 -1.77 -28.59 12.60
CA ALA A 525 -0.92 -28.68 11.39
C ALA A 525 0.53 -29.09 11.69
N ARG A 526 1.04 -28.81 12.89
CA ARG A 526 2.44 -29.10 13.33
C ARG A 526 3.51 -28.67 12.34
N VAL A 527 3.25 -27.59 11.60
CA VAL A 527 4.17 -27.11 10.54
C VAL A 527 5.46 -26.58 11.14
N LEU A 528 5.36 -25.82 12.25
CA LEU A 528 6.54 -25.26 12.95
C LEU A 528 7.44 -26.33 13.54
N GLU A 529 6.87 -27.41 14.11
CA GLU A 529 7.61 -28.56 14.65
C GLU A 529 8.44 -29.26 13.57
N LYS A 530 7.97 -29.24 12.31
CA LYS A 530 8.66 -29.79 11.15
C LYS A 530 9.64 -28.81 10.48
N GLY A 531 9.90 -27.66 11.11
CA GLY A 531 10.78 -26.62 10.58
C GLY A 531 10.19 -25.82 9.43
N GLY A 532 8.86 -25.91 9.19
CA GLY A 532 8.16 -25.13 8.18
C GLY A 532 7.77 -23.72 8.68
N THR A 533 7.18 -22.94 7.79
CA THR A 533 6.78 -21.54 8.02
C THR A 533 5.27 -21.38 8.08
N VAL A 534 4.79 -20.57 9.04
CA VAL A 534 3.36 -20.27 9.20
C VAL A 534 3.17 -18.75 9.08
N GLY A 535 2.32 -18.33 8.15
CA GLY A 535 1.88 -16.94 7.99
C GLY A 535 0.38 -16.81 8.28
N VAL A 536 0.03 -15.89 9.19
CA VAL A 536 -1.36 -15.53 9.47
C VAL A 536 -1.59 -14.12 8.95
N LEU A 537 -2.52 -14.00 8.02
CA LEU A 537 -2.74 -12.77 7.25
C LEU A 537 -4.04 -12.09 7.66
N THR A 538 -3.96 -10.83 8.03
CA THR A 538 -5.10 -10.00 8.44
C THR A 538 -5.26 -8.78 7.53
N ARG A 539 -6.37 -8.07 7.70
CA ARG A 539 -6.66 -6.84 6.95
C ARG A 539 -6.00 -5.60 7.55
N THR A 540 -5.90 -5.54 8.89
CA THR A 540 -5.40 -4.39 9.64
C THR A 540 -4.27 -4.80 10.59
N ASN A 541 -3.42 -3.83 10.98
CA ASN A 541 -2.39 -4.07 11.98
C ASN A 541 -3.00 -4.30 13.36
N ASP A 542 -4.03 -3.52 13.74
CA ASP A 542 -4.67 -3.63 15.05
C ASP A 542 -5.20 -5.05 15.29
N PHE A 543 -5.83 -5.63 14.27
CA PHE A 543 -6.32 -7.01 14.35
C PHE A 543 -5.18 -8.06 14.37
N ALA A 544 -4.04 -7.77 13.74
CA ALA A 544 -2.85 -8.60 13.87
C ALA A 544 -2.27 -8.54 15.28
N TYR A 545 -2.24 -7.38 15.91
CA TYR A 545 -1.75 -7.22 17.29
C TYR A 545 -2.65 -7.94 18.30
N GLU A 546 -3.98 -7.79 18.17
CA GLU A 546 -4.96 -8.54 18.97
C GLU A 546 -4.71 -10.05 18.89
N GLY A 547 -4.53 -10.56 17.65
CA GLY A 547 -4.24 -11.97 17.42
C GLY A 547 -2.93 -12.43 18.03
N ALA A 548 -1.89 -11.60 17.99
CA ALA A 548 -0.61 -11.94 18.58
C ALA A 548 -0.70 -12.11 20.10
N GLU A 549 -1.47 -11.27 20.77
CA GLU A 549 -1.70 -11.38 22.20
C GLU A 549 -2.41 -12.69 22.56
N VAL A 550 -3.53 -13.02 21.87
CA VAL A 550 -4.27 -14.25 22.15
C VAL A 550 -3.45 -15.50 21.83
N LEU A 551 -2.76 -15.54 20.69
CA LEU A 551 -1.93 -16.69 20.31
C LEU A 551 -0.74 -16.89 21.27
N SER A 552 -0.18 -15.82 21.81
CA SER A 552 0.88 -15.89 22.83
C SER A 552 0.35 -16.45 24.16
N GLN A 553 -0.86 -16.07 24.58
CA GLN A 553 -1.53 -16.65 25.76
C GLN A 553 -1.80 -18.15 25.58
N GLU A 554 -2.04 -18.59 24.33
CA GLU A 554 -2.18 -20.01 23.96
C GLU A 554 -0.83 -20.78 23.91
N GLY A 555 0.28 -20.14 24.30
CA GLY A 555 1.62 -20.73 24.36
C GLY A 555 2.32 -20.86 23.00
N LEU A 556 1.84 -20.16 21.97
CA LEU A 556 2.44 -20.15 20.65
C LEU A 556 3.45 -19.01 20.51
N ARG A 557 4.57 -19.27 19.85
CA ARG A 557 5.54 -18.22 19.51
C ARG A 557 5.02 -17.43 18.32
N VAL A 558 4.86 -16.11 18.50
CA VAL A 558 4.32 -15.22 17.47
C VAL A 558 5.27 -14.05 17.22
N THR A 559 5.39 -13.64 15.97
CA THR A 559 6.05 -12.40 15.56
C THR A 559 5.08 -11.61 14.72
N VAL A 560 4.82 -10.35 15.07
CA VAL A 560 4.04 -9.45 14.23
C VAL A 560 5.00 -8.70 13.30
N GLU A 561 4.82 -8.87 11.99
CA GLU A 561 5.61 -8.12 11.02
C GLU A 561 5.01 -6.73 10.85
N GLY A 562 5.75 -5.73 11.28
CA GLY A 562 5.36 -4.33 11.18
C GLY A 562 6.06 -3.48 12.22
N LYS A 563 5.80 -2.20 12.13
CA LYS A 563 6.26 -1.26 13.12
C LYS A 563 5.42 -1.41 14.37
N ARG A 564 6.05 -1.79 15.47
CA ARG A 564 5.42 -1.87 16.79
C ARG A 564 5.93 -0.75 17.69
N SER A 565 5.02 -0.14 18.41
CA SER A 565 5.42 0.82 19.45
C SER A 565 6.01 0.08 20.64
N VAL A 566 7.28 0.24 20.85
CA VAL A 566 7.98 -0.36 22.01
C VAL A 566 7.39 0.09 23.33
N VAL A 567 6.76 1.26 23.33
CA VAL A 567 6.15 1.86 24.54
C VAL A 567 4.81 1.23 24.91
N THR A 568 4.00 0.83 23.91
CA THR A 568 2.61 0.38 24.14
C THR A 568 2.45 -1.14 24.20
N GLU A 569 3.43 -1.92 23.72
CA GLU A 569 3.27 -3.37 23.55
C GLU A 569 3.62 -4.22 24.76
N GLY A 570 3.86 -3.63 25.92
CA GLY A 570 4.14 -4.40 27.14
C GLY A 570 4.64 -3.53 28.26
N PRO A 571 4.91 -4.12 29.43
CA PRO A 571 5.25 -3.35 30.62
C PRO A 571 6.66 -2.74 30.58
N LEU A 572 7.54 -3.26 29.73
CA LEU A 572 8.96 -2.86 29.69
C LEU A 572 9.15 -1.48 29.04
N GLY A 573 8.40 -1.18 27.98
CA GLY A 573 8.47 0.10 27.29
C GLY A 573 8.08 1.29 28.16
N PRO A 574 6.90 1.28 28.83
CA PRO A 574 6.53 2.29 29.82
C PRO A 574 7.53 2.43 30.95
N ALA A 575 8.11 1.33 31.44
CA ALA A 575 9.14 1.37 32.46
C ALA A 575 10.41 2.10 31.98
N CYS A 576 10.86 1.83 30.76
CA CYS A 576 11.99 2.53 30.14
C CYS A 576 11.67 4.01 29.86
N LEU A 577 10.43 4.35 29.51
CA LEU A 577 9.99 5.73 29.35
C LEU A 577 10.07 6.50 30.70
N LEU A 578 9.61 5.88 31.78
CA LEU A 578 9.72 6.44 33.13
C LEU A 578 11.20 6.57 33.57
N ALA A 579 12.04 5.59 33.24
CA ALA A 579 13.48 5.63 33.45
C ALA A 579 14.12 6.82 32.72
N GLY A 580 13.79 7.07 31.51
CA GLY A 580 14.25 8.22 30.72
C GLY A 580 13.81 9.56 31.33
N ARG A 581 12.56 9.67 31.81
CA ARG A 581 12.07 10.85 32.53
C ARG A 581 12.87 11.12 33.79
N LEU A 582 13.08 10.06 34.57
CA LEU A 582 13.79 10.17 35.86
C LEU A 582 15.28 10.48 35.67
N ALA A 583 15.91 9.98 34.62
CA ALA A 583 17.28 10.33 34.25
C ALA A 583 17.41 11.81 33.84
N VAL A 584 16.37 12.41 33.24
CA VAL A 584 16.33 13.84 32.89
C VAL A 584 15.96 14.72 34.07
N ASP A 585 15.02 14.26 34.93
CA ASP A 585 14.53 15.00 36.09
C ASP A 585 14.41 14.04 37.30
N PRO A 586 15.46 13.96 38.16
CA PRO A 586 15.42 13.12 39.35
C PRO A 586 14.36 13.51 40.39
N SER A 587 13.76 14.71 40.28
CA SER A 587 12.71 15.19 41.16
C SER A 587 11.29 14.72 40.75
N ASP A 588 11.13 14.07 39.58
CA ASP A 588 9.84 13.55 39.09
C ASP A 588 9.33 12.40 39.98
N ARG A 589 8.43 12.77 40.93
CA ARG A 589 7.86 11.82 41.89
C ARG A 589 6.98 10.76 41.23
N LEU A 590 6.32 11.10 40.12
CA LEU A 590 5.49 10.16 39.41
C LEU A 590 6.33 9.10 38.69
N ALA A 591 7.39 9.52 38.02
CA ALA A 591 8.32 8.59 37.36
C ALA A 591 9.04 7.70 38.40
N ALA A 592 9.46 8.28 39.54
CA ALA A 592 10.05 7.54 40.62
C ALA A 592 9.12 6.48 41.25
N GLY A 593 7.83 6.84 41.45
CA GLY A 593 6.82 5.92 41.97
C GLY A 593 6.53 4.79 40.98
N GLY A 594 6.36 5.11 39.68
CA GLY A 594 6.14 4.13 38.66
C GLY A 594 7.29 3.16 38.45
N LEU A 595 8.55 3.63 38.50
CA LEU A 595 9.72 2.74 38.41
C LEU A 595 9.84 1.80 39.63
N ARG A 596 9.58 2.30 40.83
CA ARG A 596 9.62 1.45 42.05
C ARG A 596 8.56 0.35 42.04
N ALA A 597 7.44 0.58 41.39
CA ALA A 597 6.34 -0.40 41.24
C ALA A 597 6.46 -1.30 40.00
N GLY A 598 7.36 -0.97 39.07
CA GLY A 598 7.47 -1.62 37.78
C GLY A 598 8.62 -2.61 37.65
N MET A 599 8.83 -3.11 36.44
CA MET A 599 9.85 -4.12 36.10
C MET A 599 11.29 -3.65 36.35
N LEU A 600 11.54 -2.36 36.38
CA LEU A 600 12.86 -1.77 36.64
C LEU A 600 13.03 -1.32 38.09
N ALA A 601 12.24 -1.83 39.01
CA ALA A 601 12.33 -1.46 40.45
C ALA A 601 13.74 -1.67 41.04
N LYS A 602 14.43 -2.74 40.66
CA LYS A 602 15.81 -3.01 41.09
C LYS A 602 16.80 -1.95 40.64
N SER A 603 16.58 -1.27 39.52
CA SER A 603 17.48 -0.22 39.02
C SER A 603 17.55 1.02 39.95
N VAL A 604 16.46 1.27 40.71
CA VAL A 604 16.34 2.41 41.63
C VAL A 604 16.46 2.00 43.11
N ALA A 605 16.87 0.76 43.39
CA ALA A 605 16.99 0.25 44.77
C ALA A 605 17.99 1.04 45.62
N GLU A 606 19.08 1.54 45.04
CA GLU A 606 20.10 2.36 45.70
C GLU A 606 19.73 3.84 45.85
N GLY A 607 18.61 4.22 45.28
CA GLY A 607 18.13 5.59 45.28
C GLY A 607 17.99 6.20 43.87
N ILE A 608 17.27 7.30 43.79
CA ILE A 608 16.95 7.97 42.51
C ILE A 608 18.15 8.73 41.97
N GLU A 609 18.85 9.49 42.80
CA GLU A 609 20.04 10.24 42.37
C GLU A 609 21.15 9.34 41.82
N PRO A 610 21.53 8.20 42.51
CA PRO A 610 22.47 7.24 41.96
C PRO A 610 22.01 6.62 40.63
N PHE A 611 20.72 6.34 40.49
CA PHE A 611 20.15 5.85 39.23
C PHE A 611 20.32 6.87 38.12
N ALA A 612 19.92 8.14 38.35
CA ALA A 612 20.01 9.20 37.35
C ALA A 612 21.47 9.43 36.94
N PHE A 613 22.38 9.46 37.90
CA PHE A 613 23.81 9.61 37.64
C PHE A 613 24.38 8.46 36.80
N ARG A 614 24.06 7.20 37.12
CA ARG A 614 24.46 6.03 36.34
C ARG A 614 23.89 6.12 34.90
N SER A 615 22.60 6.44 34.75
CA SER A 615 21.97 6.59 33.44
C SER A 615 22.68 7.62 32.55
N LEU A 616 23.08 8.77 33.15
CA LEU A 616 23.81 9.79 32.41
C LEU A 616 25.26 9.36 32.10
N ALA A 617 25.91 8.63 33.01
CA ALA A 617 27.25 8.09 32.79
C ALA A 617 27.26 7.01 31.68
N ASP A 618 26.28 6.10 31.69
CA ASP A 618 26.11 5.08 30.68
C ASP A 618 25.79 5.70 29.30
N PHE A 619 24.97 6.76 29.28
CA PHE A 619 24.73 7.52 28.07
C PHE A 619 26.01 8.21 27.56
N GLY A 620 26.81 8.80 28.44
CA GLY A 620 28.05 9.46 28.05
C GLY A 620 29.11 8.50 27.50
N SER A 621 29.14 7.26 27.97
CA SER A 621 30.13 6.24 27.56
C SER A 621 29.67 5.33 26.42
N GLY A 622 28.41 4.99 26.39
CA GLY A 622 27.85 3.97 25.48
C GLY A 622 26.63 4.43 24.67
N GLY A 623 26.34 5.72 24.68
CA GLY A 623 25.16 6.27 23.98
C GLY A 623 23.85 5.82 24.62
N ALA A 624 22.76 6.02 23.91
CA ALA A 624 21.43 5.57 24.34
C ALA A 624 21.35 4.04 24.39
N GLU A 625 22.05 3.31 23.51
CA GLU A 625 22.13 1.84 23.57
C GLU A 625 22.76 1.39 24.88
N GLY A 626 23.88 1.97 25.28
CA GLY A 626 24.55 1.64 26.55
C GLY A 626 23.68 1.91 27.78
N MET A 627 23.03 3.07 27.81
CA MET A 627 22.13 3.46 28.90
C MET A 627 20.94 2.50 29.02
N VAL A 628 20.30 2.16 27.92
CA VAL A 628 19.17 1.22 27.90
C VAL A 628 19.60 -0.17 28.36
N ARG A 629 20.75 -0.67 27.93
CA ARG A 629 21.30 -1.95 28.41
C ARG A 629 21.55 -1.93 29.92
N GLY A 630 22.02 -0.81 30.44
CA GLY A 630 22.16 -0.60 31.89
C GLY A 630 20.82 -0.73 32.63
N TRP A 631 19.74 -0.14 32.13
CA TRP A 631 18.41 -0.28 32.73
C TRP A 631 17.93 -1.73 32.70
N LEU A 632 18.03 -2.38 31.52
CA LEU A 632 17.56 -3.76 31.29
C LEU A 632 18.34 -4.80 32.08
N SER A 633 19.60 -4.54 32.48
CA SER A 633 20.41 -5.45 33.28
C SER A 633 19.77 -5.76 34.64
N SER A 634 18.93 -4.88 35.15
CA SER A 634 18.22 -5.04 36.44
C SER A 634 16.80 -5.65 36.27
N ALA A 635 16.31 -5.81 35.05
CA ALA A 635 15.00 -6.36 34.80
C ALA A 635 15.01 -7.92 34.85
N ASP A 636 13.99 -8.49 35.44
CA ASP A 636 13.81 -9.94 35.44
C ASP A 636 12.98 -10.33 34.20
N ILE A 637 13.68 -10.60 33.11
CA ILE A 637 13.09 -10.92 31.81
C ILE A 637 13.47 -12.32 31.33
N SER A 638 14.32 -13.03 32.06
CA SER A 638 14.84 -14.34 31.64
C SER A 638 13.76 -15.41 31.67
N GLY A 639 13.64 -16.14 30.55
CA GLY A 639 12.67 -17.22 30.37
C GLY A 639 11.30 -16.78 29.87
N ASP A 640 11.06 -15.47 29.72
CA ASP A 640 9.90 -14.94 28.99
C ASP A 640 10.33 -14.44 27.62
N THR A 641 10.05 -15.23 26.59
CA THR A 641 10.47 -14.94 25.21
C THR A 641 9.86 -13.66 24.64
N PHE A 642 8.69 -13.24 25.12
CA PHE A 642 8.08 -11.98 24.74
C PHE A 642 8.82 -10.78 25.34
N LEU A 643 9.16 -10.86 26.64
CA LEU A 643 9.92 -9.81 27.32
C LEU A 643 11.36 -9.73 26.81
N GLU A 644 11.98 -10.86 26.47
CA GLU A 644 13.31 -10.90 25.85
C GLU A 644 13.30 -10.20 24.46
N ASP A 645 12.31 -10.48 23.62
CA ASP A 645 12.16 -9.82 22.31
C ASP A 645 11.85 -8.32 22.47
N LEU A 646 11.03 -7.95 23.44
CA LEU A 646 10.73 -6.54 23.74
C LEU A 646 11.98 -5.81 24.26
N ALA A 647 12.81 -6.45 25.09
CA ALA A 647 14.08 -5.90 25.55
C ALA A 647 15.04 -5.64 24.38
N GLU A 648 15.14 -6.58 23.44
CA GLU A 648 15.92 -6.36 22.23
C GLU A 648 15.36 -5.22 21.35
N ALA A 649 14.04 -5.04 21.30
CA ALA A 649 13.41 -3.92 20.62
C ALA A 649 13.78 -2.57 21.28
N VAL A 650 13.78 -2.51 22.61
CA VAL A 650 14.22 -1.33 23.38
C VAL A 650 15.70 -1.01 23.09
N VAL A 651 16.56 -2.04 23.03
CA VAL A 651 17.98 -1.86 22.67
C VAL A 651 18.13 -1.36 21.23
N ARG A 652 17.34 -1.89 20.30
CA ARG A 652 17.31 -1.39 18.90
C ARG A 652 16.90 0.08 18.82
N ALA A 653 15.97 0.52 19.67
CA ALA A 653 15.59 1.94 19.76
C ALA A 653 16.77 2.81 20.20
N GLY A 654 17.52 2.39 21.23
CA GLY A 654 18.75 3.08 21.67
C GLY A 654 19.76 3.21 20.54
N ARG A 655 20.04 2.10 19.85
CA ARG A 655 20.97 2.07 18.70
C ARG A 655 20.50 2.93 17.53
N ALA A 656 19.20 2.97 17.26
CA ALA A 656 18.61 3.80 16.20
C ALA A 656 18.80 5.28 16.53
N PHE A 657 18.57 5.67 17.79
CA PHE A 657 18.79 7.03 18.26
C PHE A 657 20.26 7.46 18.13
N ASP A 658 21.20 6.61 18.53
CA ASP A 658 22.64 6.90 18.42
C ASP A 658 23.05 7.10 16.96
N ARG A 659 22.53 6.29 16.04
CA ARG A 659 22.76 6.43 14.59
C ARG A 659 22.15 7.71 14.00
N SER A 660 21.06 8.20 14.59
CA SER A 660 20.43 9.47 14.15
C SER A 660 21.20 10.71 14.58
N GLY A 661 22.29 10.54 15.36
CA GLY A 661 23.12 11.64 15.86
C GLY A 661 22.51 12.38 17.06
N GLY A 662 21.57 11.75 17.76
CA GLY A 662 21.00 12.30 19.00
C GLY A 662 22.04 12.45 20.11
N ARG A 663 21.96 13.52 20.90
CA ARG A 663 23.03 13.94 21.80
C ARG A 663 22.64 14.08 23.27
N SER A 664 21.38 13.84 23.62
CA SER A 664 20.93 13.99 25.01
C SER A 664 19.86 12.97 25.41
N VAL A 665 19.82 12.64 26.69
CA VAL A 665 18.79 11.74 27.26
C VAL A 665 17.39 12.34 27.10
N ARG A 666 17.24 13.66 27.08
CA ARG A 666 15.95 14.32 26.83
C ARG A 666 15.47 14.12 25.39
N GLU A 667 16.38 14.19 24.43
CA GLU A 667 16.06 13.88 23.03
C GLU A 667 15.75 12.40 22.86
N PHE A 668 16.53 11.51 23.52
CA PHE A 668 16.25 10.08 23.51
C PHE A 668 14.87 9.77 24.07
N HIS A 669 14.47 10.38 25.19
CA HIS A 669 13.16 10.17 25.78
C HIS A 669 12.02 10.51 24.81
N ARG A 670 12.12 11.62 24.06
CA ARG A 670 11.14 11.99 23.05
C ARG A 670 11.15 11.01 21.88
N PHE A 671 12.33 10.70 21.37
CA PHE A 671 12.50 9.73 20.29
C PHE A 671 11.91 8.36 20.68
N PHE A 672 12.19 7.88 21.88
CA PHE A 672 11.75 6.58 22.38
C PHE A 672 10.22 6.51 22.53
N ALA A 673 9.57 7.60 22.94
CA ALA A 673 8.12 7.68 23.05
C ALA A 673 7.40 7.46 21.70
N GLU A 674 8.04 7.84 20.60
CA GLU A 674 7.52 7.76 19.24
C GLU A 674 8.12 6.60 18.42
N TYR A 675 9.15 5.94 18.95
CA TYR A 675 9.90 4.92 18.22
C TYR A 675 9.05 3.70 17.88
N GLN A 676 9.10 3.36 16.59
CA GLN A 676 8.46 2.18 16.02
C GLN A 676 9.55 1.16 15.66
N ASP A 677 9.57 0.03 16.37
CA ASP A 677 10.51 -1.04 16.10
C ASP A 677 10.10 -1.82 14.82
N PRO A 678 11.00 -2.00 13.85
CA PRO A 678 10.69 -2.75 12.63
C PRO A 678 10.48 -4.26 12.86
N GLY A 679 10.66 -4.73 14.09
CA GLY A 679 10.53 -6.14 14.48
C GLY A 679 11.68 -7.03 13.98
N ALA A 680 12.00 -8.06 14.74
CA ALA A 680 12.87 -9.15 14.30
C ALA A 680 12.03 -10.37 13.91
N THR A 681 12.28 -10.96 12.74
CA THR A 681 11.62 -12.22 12.36
C THR A 681 12.24 -13.37 13.13
N LEU A 682 11.54 -13.90 14.11
CA LEU A 682 11.98 -15.06 14.89
C LEU A 682 11.84 -16.34 14.07
N ARG A 683 12.89 -17.15 14.01
CA ARG A 683 12.80 -18.49 13.41
C ARG A 683 11.89 -19.39 14.24
N GLY A 684 11.00 -20.12 13.58
CA GLY A 684 10.07 -21.05 14.23
C GLY A 684 8.89 -20.37 14.94
N ALA A 685 8.62 -19.10 14.67
CA ALA A 685 7.45 -18.38 15.14
C ALA A 685 6.38 -18.26 14.03
N ILE A 686 5.13 -18.09 14.45
CA ILE A 686 4.03 -17.69 13.58
C ILE A 686 4.28 -16.26 13.16
N GLN A 687 4.24 -16.00 11.86
CA GLN A 687 4.37 -14.64 11.33
C GLN A 687 2.97 -14.05 11.12
N LEU A 688 2.59 -13.11 11.98
CA LEU A 688 1.34 -12.37 11.90
C LEU A 688 1.58 -11.06 11.15
N MET A 689 0.77 -10.77 10.12
CA MET A 689 0.95 -9.55 9.34
C MET A 689 -0.29 -9.19 8.52
N THR A 690 -0.31 -7.96 8.03
CA THR A 690 -1.32 -7.60 7.03
C THR A 690 -1.03 -8.24 5.69
N ILE A 691 -2.09 -8.44 4.87
CA ILE A 691 -1.95 -8.97 3.51
C ILE A 691 -0.97 -8.14 2.68
N HIS A 692 -0.95 -6.82 2.86
CA HIS A 692 -0.01 -5.93 2.15
C HIS A 692 1.47 -6.26 2.44
N LYS A 693 1.79 -6.52 3.72
CA LYS A 693 3.15 -6.88 4.14
C LYS A 693 3.56 -8.28 3.68
N ALA A 694 2.57 -9.17 3.46
CA ALA A 694 2.82 -10.52 2.95
C ALA A 694 3.18 -10.57 1.46
N LYS A 695 3.06 -9.45 0.72
CA LYS A 695 3.47 -9.41 -0.69
C LYS A 695 4.96 -9.73 -0.83
N GLY A 696 5.29 -10.60 -1.78
CA GLY A 696 6.66 -11.11 -1.97
C GLY A 696 7.03 -12.28 -1.05
N LEU A 697 6.31 -12.49 0.07
CA LEU A 697 6.55 -13.63 0.97
C LEU A 697 5.84 -14.90 0.53
N GLU A 698 6.20 -16.02 1.16
CA GLU A 698 5.55 -17.31 0.98
C GLU A 698 5.69 -18.16 2.25
N PHE A 699 4.66 -18.95 2.57
CA PHE A 699 4.59 -19.76 3.78
C PHE A 699 4.15 -21.18 3.44
N ASP A 700 4.64 -22.16 4.20
CA ASP A 700 4.20 -23.54 4.05
C ASP A 700 2.72 -23.70 4.46
N LEU A 701 2.29 -23.03 5.53
CA LEU A 701 0.90 -22.83 5.92
C LEU A 701 0.56 -21.34 5.90
N THR A 702 -0.46 -20.98 5.13
CA THR A 702 -1.04 -19.62 5.15
C THR A 702 -2.45 -19.69 5.70
N ILE A 703 -2.72 -18.93 6.75
CA ILE A 703 -4.06 -18.74 7.32
C ILE A 703 -4.50 -17.31 6.98
N VAL A 704 -5.57 -17.16 6.23
CA VAL A 704 -6.15 -15.85 5.90
C VAL A 704 -7.36 -15.62 6.77
N VAL A 705 -7.31 -14.61 7.62
CA VAL A 705 -8.39 -14.29 8.55
C VAL A 705 -9.17 -13.09 8.04
N LEU A 706 -10.46 -13.29 7.78
CA LEU A 706 -11.39 -12.24 7.35
C LEU A 706 -12.45 -12.05 8.45
N GLU A 707 -12.43 -10.89 9.10
CA GLU A 707 -13.43 -10.53 10.12
C GLU A 707 -14.59 -9.72 9.53
N ARG A 708 -15.75 -9.79 10.16
CA ARG A 708 -16.79 -8.77 10.01
C ARG A 708 -16.42 -7.59 10.91
N GLY A 709 -15.80 -6.57 10.33
CA GLY A 709 -15.53 -5.34 11.07
C GLY A 709 -16.81 -4.68 11.57
N SER A 710 -16.76 -4.07 12.74
CA SER A 710 -17.84 -3.25 13.31
C SER A 710 -18.30 -2.18 12.30
N GLY A 711 -19.46 -2.40 11.68
CA GLY A 711 -20.05 -1.50 10.69
C GLY A 711 -19.40 -1.51 9.31
N ARG A 712 -18.38 -2.34 9.04
CA ARG A 712 -17.74 -2.45 7.73
C ARG A 712 -18.17 -3.74 7.06
N SER A 713 -18.91 -3.59 5.99
CA SER A 713 -19.28 -4.68 5.11
C SER A 713 -18.02 -5.38 4.55
N LEU A 714 -18.07 -6.70 4.40
CA LEU A 714 -17.16 -7.46 3.54
C LEU A 714 -17.35 -7.11 2.04
N ARG A 715 -18.07 -6.04 1.75
CA ARG A 715 -18.33 -5.57 0.40
C ARG A 715 -17.02 -5.16 -0.28
N LEU A 716 -16.80 -5.68 -1.46
CA LEU A 716 -15.63 -5.38 -2.28
C LEU A 716 -15.61 -3.93 -2.78
N ASP A 717 -16.80 -3.32 -2.92
CA ASP A 717 -17.03 -1.96 -3.41
C ASP A 717 -17.00 -0.89 -2.30
N SER A 718 -16.63 -1.25 -1.07
CA SER A 718 -16.58 -0.30 0.04
C SER A 718 -15.45 0.71 -0.15
N THR A 719 -15.83 1.97 -0.32
CA THR A 719 -14.92 3.12 -0.36
C THR A 719 -14.98 3.90 0.96
N LYS A 720 -13.85 4.48 1.39
CA LYS A 720 -13.78 5.26 2.63
C LYS A 720 -13.41 6.71 2.33
N GLY A 721 -14.16 7.62 2.92
CA GLY A 721 -13.85 9.05 3.01
C GLY A 721 -14.12 9.83 1.73
N PRO A 722 -13.83 11.13 1.75
CA PRO A 722 -13.87 11.95 0.56
C PRO A 722 -12.84 11.45 -0.45
N HIS A 723 -13.21 11.47 -1.71
CA HIS A 723 -12.37 11.05 -2.81
C HIS A 723 -12.00 12.27 -3.65
N LEU A 724 -10.76 12.72 -3.53
CA LEU A 724 -10.22 13.69 -4.46
C LEU A 724 -9.87 12.98 -5.77
N ARG A 725 -10.52 13.38 -6.85
CA ARG A 725 -10.41 12.72 -8.16
C ARG A 725 -9.99 13.69 -9.24
N SER A 726 -9.15 13.20 -10.14
CA SER A 726 -8.83 13.88 -11.38
C SER A 726 -9.55 13.22 -12.54
N GLY A 727 -9.89 14.01 -13.54
CA GLY A 727 -10.51 13.53 -14.77
C GLY A 727 -10.24 14.45 -15.92
N GLU A 728 -10.69 14.04 -17.09
CA GLU A 728 -10.54 14.79 -18.32
C GLU A 728 -11.87 14.78 -19.10
N THR A 729 -12.23 15.95 -19.61
CA THR A 729 -13.36 16.15 -20.53
C THR A 729 -12.88 16.91 -21.75
N PRO A 730 -13.70 17.05 -22.81
CA PRO A 730 -13.34 17.93 -23.95
C PRO A 730 -13.06 19.38 -23.57
N ALA A 731 -13.49 19.81 -22.38
CA ALA A 731 -13.23 21.16 -21.85
C ALA A 731 -11.88 21.29 -21.12
N GLY A 732 -11.25 20.18 -20.79
CA GLY A 732 -9.95 20.14 -20.11
C GLY A 732 -9.85 19.13 -18.97
N ARG A 733 -8.68 19.10 -18.36
CA ARG A 733 -8.39 18.26 -17.18
C ARG A 733 -8.87 18.97 -15.92
N TRP A 734 -9.43 18.22 -14.99
CA TRP A 734 -9.98 18.75 -13.76
C TRP A 734 -9.65 17.89 -12.55
N VAL A 735 -9.74 18.52 -11.36
CA VAL A 735 -9.69 17.84 -10.06
C VAL A 735 -10.91 18.26 -9.26
N MET A 736 -11.57 17.29 -8.61
CA MET A 736 -12.72 17.52 -7.74
C MET A 736 -12.73 16.56 -6.56
N GLU A 737 -13.08 17.08 -5.39
CA GLU A 737 -13.50 16.25 -4.24
C GLU A 737 -14.94 15.80 -4.43
N LEU A 738 -15.13 14.50 -4.64
CA LEU A 738 -16.45 13.93 -4.86
C LEU A 738 -17.31 14.05 -3.60
N PRO A 739 -18.59 14.45 -3.73
CA PRO A 739 -19.55 14.40 -2.63
C PRO A 739 -19.93 12.95 -2.26
N SER A 740 -20.87 12.79 -1.31
CA SER A 740 -21.41 11.46 -0.94
C SER A 740 -21.99 10.73 -2.14
N GLN A 741 -22.07 9.40 -2.04
CA GLN A 741 -22.54 8.54 -3.12
C GLN A 741 -23.92 8.96 -3.63
N GLU A 742 -24.87 9.24 -2.73
CA GLU A 742 -26.25 9.59 -3.07
C GLU A 742 -26.31 10.88 -3.92
N VAL A 743 -25.42 11.82 -3.63
CA VAL A 743 -25.29 13.06 -4.40
C VAL A 743 -24.61 12.81 -5.75
N CYS A 744 -23.58 11.98 -5.78
CA CYS A 744 -22.95 11.59 -7.04
C CYS A 744 -23.96 10.88 -7.94
N ASP A 745 -24.72 9.92 -7.42
CA ASP A 745 -25.71 9.15 -8.18
C ASP A 745 -26.83 10.05 -8.75
N ALA A 746 -27.08 11.22 -8.13
CA ALA A 746 -28.03 12.23 -8.60
C ALA A 746 -27.50 13.11 -9.76
N VAL A 747 -26.21 13.02 -10.09
CA VAL A 747 -25.54 13.85 -11.12
C VAL A 747 -24.78 12.94 -12.10
N PRO A 748 -25.19 12.82 -13.37
CA PRO A 748 -24.64 11.82 -14.29
C PRO A 748 -23.11 11.83 -14.44
N GLU A 749 -22.52 13.03 -14.49
CA GLU A 749 -21.08 13.20 -14.61
C GLU A 749 -20.34 12.67 -13.37
N LEU A 750 -20.87 12.94 -12.19
CA LEU A 750 -20.31 12.48 -10.93
C LEU A 750 -20.60 11.00 -10.65
N ALA A 751 -21.76 10.50 -11.10
CA ALA A 751 -22.09 9.08 -11.01
C ALA A 751 -21.09 8.22 -11.77
N ALA A 752 -20.69 8.64 -12.96
CA ALA A 752 -19.68 7.94 -13.75
C ALA A 752 -18.32 7.86 -13.03
N GLU A 753 -17.93 8.94 -12.34
CA GLU A 753 -16.68 8.96 -11.57
C GLU A 753 -16.80 8.11 -10.29
N MET A 754 -17.92 8.16 -9.59
CA MET A 754 -18.16 7.31 -8.42
C MET A 754 -18.17 5.82 -8.80
N ASP A 755 -18.72 5.47 -9.97
CA ASP A 755 -18.65 4.10 -10.47
C ASP A 755 -17.22 3.65 -10.76
N ARG A 756 -16.35 4.54 -11.26
CA ARG A 756 -14.91 4.24 -11.42
C ARG A 756 -14.26 3.98 -10.05
N VAL A 757 -14.54 4.83 -9.06
CA VAL A 757 -14.04 4.63 -7.69
C VAL A 757 -14.44 3.27 -7.14
N ARG A 758 -15.70 2.86 -7.35
CA ARG A 758 -16.19 1.53 -6.92
C ARG A 758 -15.49 0.41 -7.67
N GLN A 759 -15.32 0.53 -8.99
CA GLN A 759 -14.65 -0.46 -9.82
C GLN A 759 -13.18 -0.63 -9.39
N GLU A 760 -12.47 0.47 -9.14
CA GLU A 760 -11.11 0.46 -8.62
C GLU A 760 -11.02 -0.18 -7.24
N ALA A 761 -11.97 0.11 -6.35
CA ALA A 761 -12.03 -0.50 -5.02
C ALA A 761 -12.26 -2.01 -5.10
N VAL A 762 -13.15 -2.47 -5.98
CA VAL A 762 -13.39 -3.89 -6.23
C VAL A 762 -12.13 -4.56 -6.76
N LEU A 763 -11.47 -3.95 -7.75
CA LEU A 763 -10.25 -4.48 -8.35
C LEU A 763 -9.11 -4.56 -7.30
N ALA A 764 -8.91 -3.51 -6.50
CA ALA A 764 -7.91 -3.49 -5.44
C ALA A 764 -8.16 -4.57 -4.39
N ASN A 765 -9.43 -4.78 -4.01
CA ASN A 765 -9.81 -5.84 -3.08
C ASN A 765 -9.61 -7.24 -3.68
N LEU A 766 -9.93 -7.44 -4.96
CA LEU A 766 -9.63 -8.71 -5.66
C LEU A 766 -8.13 -8.98 -5.67
N CYS A 767 -7.31 -8.00 -6.02
CA CYS A 767 -5.85 -8.10 -5.99
C CYS A 767 -5.34 -8.46 -4.60
N LEU A 768 -5.89 -7.83 -3.56
CA LEU A 768 -5.50 -8.08 -2.18
C LEU A 768 -5.79 -9.54 -1.76
N HIS A 769 -6.99 -10.04 -2.03
CA HIS A 769 -7.35 -11.42 -1.73
C HIS A 769 -6.56 -12.43 -2.58
N TYR A 770 -6.28 -12.11 -3.85
CA TYR A 770 -5.42 -12.91 -4.71
C TYR A 770 -3.99 -12.99 -4.14
N VAL A 771 -3.43 -11.89 -3.69
CA VAL A 771 -2.15 -11.87 -2.99
C VAL A 771 -2.20 -12.78 -1.76
N ALA A 772 -3.22 -12.64 -0.90
CA ALA A 772 -3.35 -13.44 0.32
C ALA A 772 -3.34 -14.95 0.03
N MET A 773 -4.21 -15.41 -0.87
CA MET A 773 -4.34 -16.85 -1.16
C MET A 773 -3.11 -17.41 -1.88
N THR A 774 -2.39 -16.60 -2.65
CA THR A 774 -1.19 -17.02 -3.38
C THR A 774 0.10 -17.02 -2.54
N ARG A 775 0.00 -16.73 -1.22
CA ARG A 775 1.17 -16.86 -0.32
C ARG A 775 1.43 -18.28 0.12
N ALA A 776 0.41 -19.15 0.02
CA ALA A 776 0.48 -20.54 0.46
C ALA A 776 1.32 -21.42 -0.47
N ARG A 777 2.28 -22.15 0.11
CA ARG A 777 3.07 -23.17 -0.60
C ARG A 777 2.37 -24.54 -0.53
N GLN A 778 2.01 -25.00 0.67
CA GLN A 778 1.48 -26.33 0.92
C GLN A 778 0.04 -26.31 1.45
N ALA A 779 -0.27 -25.42 2.38
CA ALA A 779 -1.59 -25.36 2.99
C ALA A 779 -2.15 -23.94 3.01
N LEU A 780 -3.42 -23.81 2.64
CA LEU A 780 -4.21 -22.59 2.68
C LEU A 780 -5.44 -22.82 3.53
N VAL A 781 -5.59 -22.02 4.59
CA VAL A 781 -6.80 -22.04 5.42
C VAL A 781 -7.44 -20.65 5.38
N LEU A 782 -8.75 -20.63 5.13
CA LEU A 782 -9.54 -19.42 5.17
C LEU A 782 -10.42 -19.44 6.42
N VAL A 783 -10.21 -18.52 7.35
CA VAL A 783 -11.07 -18.31 8.52
C VAL A 783 -12.05 -17.20 8.18
N LEU A 784 -13.31 -17.56 8.01
CA LEU A 784 -14.37 -16.69 7.51
C LEU A 784 -15.49 -16.55 8.56
N PRO A 785 -16.16 -15.38 8.64
CA PRO A 785 -17.34 -15.27 9.48
C PRO A 785 -18.49 -16.14 8.96
N PRO A 786 -19.37 -16.66 9.83
CA PRO A 786 -20.49 -17.51 9.43
C PRO A 786 -21.42 -16.77 8.47
N VAL A 787 -21.91 -17.46 7.45
CA VAL A 787 -22.91 -16.90 6.53
C VAL A 787 -24.22 -16.78 7.26
N LYS A 788 -24.73 -15.55 7.47
CA LYS A 788 -26.08 -15.34 8.03
C LYS A 788 -27.09 -15.59 6.91
N ASP A 789 -27.78 -16.74 6.97
CA ASP A 789 -28.89 -17.00 6.07
C ASP A 789 -29.92 -15.88 6.14
N ALA A 790 -30.28 -15.34 4.98
CA ALA A 790 -31.31 -14.30 4.86
C ALA A 790 -32.71 -14.76 5.36
N LYS A 791 -32.90 -16.05 5.59
CA LYS A 791 -34.13 -16.67 6.09
C LYS A 791 -34.27 -16.69 7.63
N GLY A 792 -33.20 -16.38 8.40
CA GLY A 792 -33.21 -16.44 9.88
C GLY A 792 -33.90 -15.27 10.60
N ARG A 793 -34.41 -14.26 9.89
CA ARG A 793 -35.10 -13.11 10.53
C ARG A 793 -36.58 -13.36 10.84
N GLY A 794 -37.15 -14.50 10.45
CA GLY A 794 -38.57 -14.80 10.61
C GLY A 794 -38.93 -15.77 11.74
N LYS A 795 -37.99 -16.49 12.36
CA LYS A 795 -38.32 -17.59 13.29
C LYS A 795 -38.08 -17.32 14.79
N LYS A 796 -37.55 -16.16 15.18
CA LYS A 796 -37.36 -15.84 16.62
C LYS A 796 -38.55 -15.13 17.29
N LYS A 797 -39.71 -14.97 16.64
CA LYS A 797 -40.93 -14.40 17.22
C LYS A 797 -42.06 -15.40 17.43
N SER A 798 -41.90 -16.67 17.10
CA SER A 798 -42.92 -17.69 17.30
C SER A 798 -42.62 -18.73 18.40
N GLU A 799 -41.45 -18.64 19.08
CA GLU A 799 -41.12 -19.55 20.21
C GLU A 799 -41.19 -18.87 21.58
N GLU A 800 -41.39 -17.53 21.66
CA GLU A 800 -41.63 -16.86 22.95
C GLU A 800 -43.09 -16.64 23.29
N GLU A 801 -44.06 -17.06 22.44
CA GLU A 801 -45.51 -16.96 22.74
C GLU A 801 -46.17 -18.32 23.05
N SER A 802 -45.42 -19.42 23.19
CA SER A 802 -46.03 -20.74 23.50
C SER A 802 -45.69 -21.33 24.87
N ASP A 803 -44.96 -20.60 25.74
CA ASP A 803 -44.65 -21.05 27.10
C ASP A 803 -45.32 -20.22 28.23
N GLY A 804 -46.50 -19.75 27.97
CA GLY A 804 -47.30 -18.98 28.93
C GLY A 804 -48.74 -19.45 29.06
N GLU A 805 -49.00 -20.79 29.11
CA GLU A 805 -50.24 -21.34 29.61
C GLU A 805 -50.15 -22.88 29.71
N ALA A 806 -49.69 -23.38 30.88
CA ALA A 806 -50.13 -24.57 31.53
C ALA A 806 -49.38 -24.76 32.88
#